data_d45f4c00a18d7c4c5d1b2fa014132aa6
#
_entry.id   d45f4c00a18d7c4c5d1b2fa014132aa6
#
_cell.length_a   1.000
_cell.length_b   1.000
_cell.length_c   1.000
_cell.angle_alpha   90.00
_cell.angle_beta   90.00
_cell.angle_gamma   90.00
#
_symmetry.space_group_name_H-M   'P 1'
#
loop_
_entity.id
_entity.type
_entity.pdbx_description
1 polymer ?
#
loop_
_entity_poly.entity_id
_entity_poly.type
_entity_poly.pdbx_seq_one_letter_code
_entity_poly.pdbx_strand_id
1 'polypeptide(L)'
;MLEEIVVEGRQRSAAEQVLQERIELPVVADVVSAEQISRVGDSTVSLALRRLPAVTVVDGQYIYIRGLGERYSSTTLNGAQVPSPDLTRNVIPLDLFPAAIVETLKVQKGYSPDKPAAFGGGNVDVRTRSLPDRFVADIEVGTGWNSDSTGNGYTYPGGSDDRWGTDDGTRALPREITGAIDQYAGDITPTGILRALDRAGGFNTLADAEQVNRDIALNLNRNLDLRKQSLDPDINVEAALGNMWQVGEGGDWRVGGLAVVDYGDQWRNRERINRSATSPDVDFDVTERTIRQTTLTGSVAVGLDWAEEHQLQASWLYLRNTEDEASLTVGNNFNFQANTGSQLRNYRIRFEERELDVLQLSGRHKLGGATLDVLDFVPGVRNLEDLVFDWYYTDASADTDIPNEVQFSAVDRLDPDTGEFLSTSIRSSATAADYRFTELQDDVTSYGMKFEMPFETGDFLIVPSGGYDYYEKGRGYLQTQLGLGTTASAALPNLVGTPGQVFTDENITNASNGYVLSLGGIGTESYLAGETIDAAFGNVDVTWKETWRLSAGARWEDFARVSVPIDQYEYDTGVGIIRVPLEDIQNQAFAEDDFYPAAALTWMPGQLWADQFQLRFGWSETTARADLREISDATFIDPLTEARVRGNPNLVSSDLTNLDLRGEWFFGSGDNLTVSLFYKDITNPIETVEAPGSDDNIGLTFINAASADVYGLEVEWLKGLDFMSLGKWSDAFFVSGNVTISDSNLTIGSNALNLTNNERRLTQHAPWVINLQLGFDAPNERHSASLAYNAFDERVFFAGSNGAPDAYEQPFHSLDVVYSYYPIEQMALKLRAQNLLDEQIEIEQGGVTVLEQSVGIVFKFDVSYKF
;
A
#
# COMPACT_ATOMS: atom_id res chain seq x y z
N MET A 1 20.84 -2.78 45.70
CA MET A 1 19.40 -2.96 46.03
C MET A 1 18.79 -3.08 44.65
N LEU A 2 18.33 -4.26 44.29
CA LEU A 2 17.57 -4.46 43.04
C LEU A 2 16.24 -3.74 43.25
N GLU A 3 16.00 -2.66 42.55
CA GLU A 3 14.66 -2.09 42.46
C GLU A 3 13.76 -3.13 41.81
N GLU A 4 12.79 -3.57 42.53
CA GLU A 4 11.69 -4.40 42.10
C GLU A 4 10.97 -3.60 41.01
N ILE A 5 11.14 -3.97 39.73
CA ILE A 5 10.34 -3.42 38.64
C ILE A 5 8.94 -3.97 38.86
N VAL A 6 8.10 -3.20 39.53
CA VAL A 6 6.67 -3.43 39.58
C VAL A 6 6.15 -3.30 38.15
N VAL A 7 5.81 -4.40 37.53
CA VAL A 7 5.13 -4.44 36.23
C VAL A 7 3.69 -3.99 36.50
N GLU A 8 3.47 -2.68 36.60
CA GLU A 8 2.13 -2.12 36.52
C GLU A 8 1.56 -2.45 35.14
N GLY A 9 0.31 -2.91 35.10
CA GLY A 9 -0.43 -3.52 34.01
C GLY A 9 0.07 -3.15 32.62
N ARG A 10 0.56 -4.12 31.85
CA ARG A 10 1.27 -4.02 30.56
C ARG A 10 0.66 -3.03 29.56
N GLN A 11 -0.62 -2.75 29.62
CA GLN A 11 -1.27 -1.80 28.72
C GLN A 11 -1.08 -0.34 29.14
N ARG A 12 -1.04 -0.07 30.43
CA ARG A 12 -0.82 1.30 30.91
C ARG A 12 0.56 1.81 30.55
N SER A 13 1.61 1.00 30.70
CA SER A 13 2.98 1.42 30.41
C SER A 13 3.22 1.73 28.93
N ALA A 14 2.69 0.91 28.00
CA ALA A 14 2.79 1.17 26.57
C ALA A 14 1.96 2.38 26.12
N ALA A 15 0.74 2.52 26.69
CA ALA A 15 -0.10 3.69 26.44
C ALA A 15 0.53 4.97 27.01
N GLU A 16 1.19 4.90 28.16
CA GLU A 16 1.87 6.04 28.78
C GLU A 16 3.09 6.52 27.98
N GLN A 17 3.90 5.62 27.41
CA GLN A 17 5.01 6.00 26.56
C GLN A 17 4.55 6.74 25.31
N VAL A 18 3.55 6.19 24.60
CA VAL A 18 2.95 6.82 23.43
C VAL A 18 2.30 8.16 23.78
N LEU A 19 1.68 8.25 24.96
CA LEU A 19 1.05 9.46 25.44
C LEU A 19 2.07 10.58 25.68
N GLN A 20 3.23 10.26 26.24
CA GLN A 20 4.29 11.25 26.46
C GLN A 20 4.80 11.83 25.16
N GLU A 21 5.02 10.98 24.13
CA GLU A 21 5.39 11.49 22.81
C GLU A 21 4.32 12.43 22.23
N ARG A 22 3.02 12.10 22.35
CA ARG A 22 1.92 12.98 21.91
C ARG A 22 1.90 14.33 22.61
N ILE A 23 2.18 14.35 23.92
CA ILE A 23 2.23 15.57 24.73
C ILE A 23 3.36 16.50 24.26
N GLU A 24 4.50 15.95 23.92
CA GLU A 24 5.72 16.69 23.53
C GLU A 24 5.67 17.23 22.10
N LEU A 25 4.88 16.62 21.21
CA LEU A 25 4.77 17.06 19.82
C LEU A 25 4.14 18.46 19.70
N PRO A 26 4.70 19.38 18.90
CA PRO A 26 4.12 20.71 18.68
C PRO A 26 2.90 20.69 17.77
N VAL A 27 2.69 19.62 17.00
CA VAL A 27 1.64 19.47 16.00
C VAL A 27 0.70 18.31 16.31
N VAL A 28 -0.43 18.25 15.63
CA VAL A 28 -1.42 17.17 15.79
C VAL A 28 -0.85 15.87 15.23
N ALA A 29 -0.68 14.86 16.07
CA ALA A 29 -0.26 13.52 15.68
C ALA A 29 -0.87 12.45 16.57
N ASP A 30 -1.02 11.24 16.04
CA ASP A 30 -1.42 10.05 16.76
C ASP A 30 -0.31 9.00 16.64
N VAL A 31 -0.05 8.27 17.71
CA VAL A 31 1.04 7.28 17.77
C VAL A 31 0.47 5.96 18.27
N VAL A 32 0.89 4.85 17.69
CA VAL A 32 0.50 3.49 18.09
C VAL A 32 1.77 2.67 18.31
N SER A 33 1.88 2.00 19.46
CA SER A 33 3.01 1.13 19.76
C SER A 33 2.80 -0.30 19.27
N ALA A 34 3.91 -1.05 19.07
CA ALA A 34 3.87 -2.48 18.75
C ALA A 34 3.03 -3.30 19.74
N GLU A 35 3.05 -2.93 21.02
CA GLU A 35 2.25 -3.61 22.04
C GLU A 35 0.75 -3.39 21.81
N GLN A 36 0.32 -2.18 21.47
CA GLN A 36 -1.08 -1.89 21.12
C GLN A 36 -1.52 -2.67 19.89
N ILE A 37 -0.68 -2.72 18.84
CA ILE A 37 -0.92 -3.51 17.62
C ILE A 37 -1.11 -4.98 17.95
N SER A 38 -0.18 -5.57 18.71
CA SER A 38 -0.21 -6.98 19.10
C SER A 38 -1.43 -7.36 19.92
N ARG A 39 -1.93 -6.46 20.78
CA ARG A 39 -3.11 -6.70 21.64
C ARG A 39 -4.41 -6.82 20.87
N VAL A 40 -4.55 -6.05 19.81
CA VAL A 40 -5.75 -6.09 18.97
C VAL A 40 -5.64 -7.18 17.89
N GLY A 41 -4.44 -7.78 17.76
CA GLY A 41 -4.20 -8.91 16.87
C GLY A 41 -4.01 -8.50 15.41
N ASP A 42 -3.67 -7.24 15.17
CA ASP A 42 -3.36 -6.77 13.83
C ASP A 42 -2.01 -7.35 13.38
N SER A 43 -1.97 -7.96 12.21
CA SER A 43 -0.77 -8.61 11.68
C SER A 43 0.03 -7.72 10.74
N THR A 44 -0.55 -6.63 10.26
CA THR A 44 0.08 -5.67 9.36
C THR A 44 -0.13 -4.23 9.83
N VAL A 45 0.69 -3.33 9.30
CA VAL A 45 0.59 -1.89 9.56
C VAL A 45 -0.77 -1.34 9.10
N SER A 46 -1.28 -1.77 7.95
CA SER A 46 -2.57 -1.32 7.44
C SER A 46 -3.73 -1.62 8.40
N LEU A 47 -3.76 -2.82 8.98
CA LEU A 47 -4.76 -3.21 9.96
C LEU A 47 -4.68 -2.39 11.26
N ALA A 48 -3.46 -2.10 11.71
CA ALA A 48 -3.24 -1.29 12.90
C ALA A 48 -3.71 0.16 12.71
N LEU A 49 -3.44 0.75 11.57
CA LEU A 49 -3.78 2.14 11.25
C LEU A 49 -5.28 2.39 11.13
N ARG A 50 -6.08 1.42 10.69
CA ARG A 50 -7.54 1.56 10.60
C ARG A 50 -8.21 1.85 11.94
N ARG A 51 -7.51 1.65 13.06
CA ARG A 51 -8.02 1.90 14.42
C ARG A 51 -7.74 3.31 14.91
N LEU A 52 -7.01 4.10 14.14
CA LEU A 52 -6.75 5.50 14.47
C LEU A 52 -7.93 6.40 14.09
N PRO A 53 -8.13 7.54 14.79
CA PRO A 53 -9.16 8.51 14.43
C PRO A 53 -9.01 8.99 12.99
N ALA A 54 -10.13 9.11 12.27
CA ALA A 54 -10.18 9.58 10.89
C ALA A 54 -9.24 8.87 9.91
N VAL A 55 -8.90 7.63 10.17
CA VAL A 55 -8.16 6.76 9.24
C VAL A 55 -9.08 5.64 8.77
N THR A 56 -9.20 5.50 7.46
CA THR A 56 -9.86 4.36 6.82
C THR A 56 -8.87 3.61 5.95
N VAL A 57 -9.08 2.31 5.78
CA VAL A 57 -8.26 1.48 4.90
C VAL A 57 -9.10 1.08 3.70
N VAL A 58 -8.53 1.22 2.52
CA VAL A 58 -9.14 0.85 1.24
C VAL A 58 -8.35 -0.33 0.68
N ASP A 59 -9.05 -1.32 0.17
CA ASP A 59 -8.49 -2.57 -0.39
C ASP A 59 -7.56 -3.35 0.56
N GLY A 60 -7.63 -3.04 1.86
CA GLY A 60 -6.75 -3.63 2.87
C GLY A 60 -5.30 -3.11 2.87
N GLN A 61 -4.94 -2.20 1.98
CA GLN A 61 -3.57 -1.78 1.69
C GLN A 61 -3.35 -0.27 1.87
N TYR A 62 -4.28 0.57 1.39
CA TYR A 62 -4.10 2.02 1.30
C TYR A 62 -4.85 2.74 2.40
N ILE A 63 -4.23 3.75 2.97
CA ILE A 63 -4.83 4.57 4.00
C ILE A 63 -5.39 5.86 3.43
N TYR A 64 -6.56 6.22 3.95
CA TYR A 64 -7.20 7.50 3.74
C TYR A 64 -7.26 8.22 5.07
N ILE A 65 -6.71 9.42 5.15
CA ILE A 65 -6.65 10.22 6.36
C ILE A 65 -7.60 11.40 6.20
N ARG A 66 -8.59 11.52 7.11
CA ARG A 66 -9.61 12.58 7.09
C ARG A 66 -10.40 12.63 5.78
N GLY A 67 -10.65 11.46 5.17
CA GLY A 67 -11.36 11.33 3.90
C GLY A 67 -10.55 11.71 2.67
N LEU A 68 -9.28 12.07 2.82
CA LEU A 68 -8.36 12.32 1.72
C LEU A 68 -7.63 11.04 1.34
N GLY A 69 -7.63 10.73 0.06
CA GLY A 69 -7.01 9.54 -0.50
C GLY A 69 -5.50 9.47 -0.31
N GLU A 70 -4.95 8.35 -0.69
CA GLU A 70 -3.53 8.02 -0.52
C GLU A 70 -2.61 9.06 -1.16
N ARG A 71 -2.95 9.65 -2.30
CA ARG A 71 -2.13 10.69 -2.97
C ARG A 71 -1.92 11.96 -2.15
N TYR A 72 -2.82 12.20 -1.19
CA TYR A 72 -2.75 13.33 -0.26
C TYR A 72 -1.97 13.02 1.00
N SER A 73 -1.44 11.81 1.14
CA SER A 73 -0.70 11.37 2.31
C SER A 73 0.69 10.88 1.90
N SER A 74 1.67 11.13 2.75
CA SER A 74 3.03 10.59 2.57
C SER A 74 3.31 9.46 3.55
N THR A 75 4.10 8.48 3.13
CA THR A 75 4.61 7.42 4.00
C THR A 75 6.12 7.54 4.10
N THR A 76 6.64 7.46 5.32
CA THR A 76 8.09 7.45 5.58
C THR A 76 8.46 6.20 6.39
N LEU A 77 9.66 5.70 6.18
CA LEU A 77 10.27 4.63 6.97
C LEU A 77 11.41 5.22 7.79
N ASN A 78 11.28 5.22 9.12
CA ASN A 78 12.24 5.87 10.03
C ASN A 78 12.54 7.34 9.63
N GLY A 79 11.52 8.06 9.16
CA GLY A 79 11.60 9.45 8.73
C GLY A 79 12.05 9.69 7.28
N ALA A 80 12.56 8.69 6.56
CA ALA A 80 12.98 8.78 5.16
C ALA A 80 11.87 8.37 4.20
N GLN A 81 11.81 9.00 3.03
CA GLN A 81 10.95 8.56 1.92
C GLN A 81 11.57 7.33 1.25
N VAL A 82 10.73 6.35 0.90
CA VAL A 82 11.11 5.10 0.24
C VAL A 82 10.16 4.83 -0.93
N PRO A 83 10.58 4.04 -1.96
CA PRO A 83 9.78 3.77 -3.14
C PRO A 83 8.58 2.86 -2.84
N SER A 84 7.63 2.83 -3.77
CA SER A 84 6.45 1.96 -3.71
C SER A 84 6.54 0.87 -4.78
N PRO A 85 6.38 -0.41 -4.43
CA PRO A 85 6.29 -1.49 -5.40
C PRO A 85 4.88 -1.59 -6.03
N ASP A 86 3.99 -0.65 -5.79
CA ASP A 86 2.67 -0.65 -6.41
C ASP A 86 2.73 -0.19 -7.86
N LEU A 87 2.09 -0.95 -8.76
CA LEU A 87 2.06 -0.67 -10.19
C LEU A 87 1.27 0.58 -10.55
N THR A 88 0.30 0.95 -9.70
CA THR A 88 -0.73 1.94 -10.03
C THR A 88 -0.66 3.18 -9.17
N ARG A 89 -0.01 3.12 -8.00
CA ARG A 89 -0.01 4.17 -6.98
C ARG A 89 1.39 4.40 -6.42
N ASN A 90 1.70 5.65 -6.10
CA ASN A 90 3.00 6.00 -5.49
C ASN A 90 3.04 5.79 -3.98
N VAL A 91 1.95 5.39 -3.38
CA VAL A 91 1.89 5.16 -1.94
C VAL A 91 2.23 3.71 -1.65
N ILE A 92 3.11 3.51 -0.68
CA ILE A 92 3.53 2.17 -0.29
C ILE A 92 2.34 1.43 0.28
N PRO A 93 2.01 0.24 -0.25
CA PRO A 93 0.99 -0.62 0.33
C PRO A 93 1.39 -1.02 1.75
N LEU A 94 0.60 -0.63 2.76
CA LEU A 94 0.98 -0.82 4.16
C LEU A 94 0.76 -2.24 4.68
N ASP A 95 0.16 -3.11 3.89
CA ASP A 95 0.09 -4.55 4.11
C ASP A 95 1.45 -5.26 3.89
N LEU A 96 2.39 -4.62 3.19
CA LEU A 96 3.78 -5.09 3.04
C LEU A 96 4.53 -5.13 4.37
N PHE A 97 4.19 -4.25 5.33
CA PHE A 97 4.89 -4.16 6.60
C PHE A 97 4.22 -5.06 7.64
N PRO A 98 4.82 -6.22 8.00
CA PRO A 98 4.31 -7.01 9.12
C PRO A 98 4.50 -6.28 10.44
N ALA A 99 3.57 -6.48 11.37
CA ALA A 99 3.67 -5.92 12.71
C ALA A 99 4.96 -6.33 13.45
N ALA A 100 5.55 -7.44 13.06
CA ALA A 100 6.79 -8.00 13.59
C ALA A 100 7.99 -7.05 13.59
N ILE A 101 8.15 -6.25 12.53
CA ILE A 101 9.28 -5.32 12.38
C ILE A 101 9.01 -3.93 12.95
N VAL A 102 7.77 -3.63 13.32
CA VAL A 102 7.34 -2.30 13.74
C VAL A 102 7.54 -2.09 15.23
N GLU A 103 8.11 -0.96 15.63
CA GLU A 103 8.14 -0.48 17.01
C GLU A 103 7.00 0.49 17.28
N THR A 104 6.85 1.50 16.43
CA THR A 104 5.78 2.50 16.54
C THR A 104 5.31 2.93 15.15
N LEU A 105 4.04 3.28 15.07
CA LEU A 105 3.43 3.97 13.93
C LEU A 105 3.05 5.37 14.36
N LYS A 106 3.53 6.38 13.65
CA LYS A 106 3.17 7.78 13.90
C LYS A 106 2.40 8.32 12.71
N VAL A 107 1.17 8.77 12.95
CA VAL A 107 0.34 9.45 11.98
C VAL A 107 0.27 10.92 12.34
N GLN A 108 1.05 11.74 11.65
CA GLN A 108 1.06 13.18 11.83
C GLN A 108 0.00 13.80 10.92
N LYS A 109 -0.97 14.51 11.50
CA LYS A 109 -2.11 15.13 10.80
C LYS A 109 -2.00 16.64 10.68
N GLY A 110 -1.19 17.29 11.52
CA GLY A 110 -0.83 18.69 11.41
C GLY A 110 0.57 18.84 10.81
N TYR A 111 0.73 19.67 9.79
CA TYR A 111 2.00 19.82 9.07
C TYR A 111 3.06 20.55 9.91
N SER A 112 4.32 20.15 9.74
CA SER A 112 5.52 20.84 10.24
C SER A 112 6.58 20.90 9.14
N PRO A 113 7.41 21.97 9.08
CA PRO A 113 8.35 22.20 7.98
C PRO A 113 9.44 21.14 7.80
N ASP A 114 9.69 20.30 8.81
CA ASP A 114 10.61 19.16 8.76
C ASP A 114 10.03 17.92 8.04
N LYS A 115 8.80 18.01 7.53
CA LYS A 115 8.15 16.96 6.75
C LYS A 115 8.04 17.36 5.30
N PRO A 116 7.96 16.39 4.35
CA PRO A 116 7.67 16.67 2.95
C PRO A 116 6.42 17.53 2.79
N ALA A 117 6.44 18.46 1.83
CA ALA A 117 5.31 19.35 1.57
C ALA A 117 4.09 18.59 0.95
N ALA A 118 4.29 17.41 0.39
CA ALA A 118 3.23 16.50 0.00
C ALA A 118 2.50 15.95 1.25
N PHE A 119 1.61 16.80 1.83
CA PHE A 119 0.99 16.59 3.13
C PHE A 119 -0.47 17.09 3.14
N GLY A 120 -1.30 16.50 2.31
CA GLY A 120 -2.73 16.83 2.28
C GLY A 120 -3.52 16.19 3.42
N GLY A 121 -3.48 14.89 3.55
CA GLY A 121 -4.11 14.10 4.63
C GLY A 121 -3.24 14.06 5.89
N GLY A 122 -1.98 13.69 5.71
CA GLY A 122 -1.01 13.53 6.78
C GLY A 122 0.24 12.79 6.34
N ASN A 123 1.14 12.53 7.29
CA ASN A 123 2.32 11.67 7.08
C ASN A 123 2.24 10.46 8.02
N VAL A 124 2.47 9.28 7.47
CA VAL A 124 2.61 8.02 8.23
C VAL A 124 4.08 7.66 8.29
N ASP A 125 4.64 7.70 9.48
CA ASP A 125 6.01 7.27 9.74
C ASP A 125 5.99 5.87 10.36
N VAL A 126 6.47 4.88 9.60
CA VAL A 126 6.66 3.51 10.08
C VAL A 126 8.04 3.44 10.71
N ARG A 127 8.09 3.27 12.03
CA ARG A 127 9.34 3.13 12.74
C ARG A 127 9.62 1.68 13.03
N THR A 128 10.74 1.20 12.52
CA THR A 128 11.19 -0.18 12.75
C THR A 128 11.73 -0.35 14.16
N ARG A 129 11.75 -1.60 14.63
CA ARG A 129 12.28 -1.93 15.96
C ARG A 129 13.69 -1.37 16.14
N SER A 130 13.88 -0.64 17.21
CA SER A 130 15.18 -0.11 17.64
C SER A 130 16.10 -1.20 18.21
N LEU A 131 17.36 -0.88 18.38
CA LEU A 131 18.33 -1.77 19.03
C LEU A 131 17.93 -2.02 20.49
N PRO A 132 17.83 -3.28 20.94
CA PRO A 132 17.36 -3.60 22.27
C PRO A 132 18.44 -3.30 23.32
N ASP A 133 18.06 -2.72 24.45
CA ASP A 133 18.99 -2.46 25.58
C ASP A 133 19.48 -3.73 26.28
N ARG A 134 18.83 -4.86 26.06
CA ARG A 134 19.16 -6.18 26.64
C ARG A 134 19.02 -7.28 25.58
N PHE A 135 19.55 -8.45 25.91
CA PHE A 135 19.35 -9.62 25.06
C PHE A 135 17.86 -9.89 24.83
N VAL A 136 17.50 -10.04 23.57
CA VAL A 136 16.18 -10.41 23.08
C VAL A 136 16.31 -11.61 22.16
N ALA A 137 15.53 -12.63 22.40
CA ALA A 137 15.37 -13.75 21.50
C ALA A 137 13.90 -14.20 21.55
N ASP A 138 13.16 -13.84 20.54
CA ASP A 138 11.72 -14.09 20.44
C ASP A 138 11.45 -15.01 19.27
N ILE A 139 10.51 -15.94 19.44
CA ILE A 139 9.96 -16.75 18.36
C ILE A 139 8.44 -16.83 18.48
N GLU A 140 7.74 -16.63 17.36
CA GLU A 140 6.30 -16.85 17.26
C GLU A 140 5.99 -17.79 16.09
N VAL A 141 5.10 -18.74 16.30
CA VAL A 141 4.59 -19.65 15.27
C VAL A 141 3.08 -19.67 15.35
N GLY A 142 2.45 -19.48 14.21
CA GLY A 142 1.00 -19.42 14.12
C GLY A 142 0.43 -20.25 12.99
N THR A 143 -0.86 -20.57 13.11
CA THR A 143 -1.68 -21.17 12.07
C THR A 143 -3.05 -20.55 12.06
N GLY A 144 -3.72 -20.57 10.91
CA GLY A 144 -5.03 -19.98 10.77
C GLY A 144 -5.82 -20.59 9.63
N TRP A 145 -7.07 -20.16 9.53
CA TRP A 145 -7.96 -20.51 8.43
C TRP A 145 -9.04 -19.46 8.28
N ASN A 146 -9.58 -19.37 7.07
CA ASN A 146 -10.70 -18.50 6.75
C ASN A 146 -11.91 -19.38 6.38
N SER A 147 -13.13 -18.98 6.78
CA SER A 147 -14.36 -19.74 6.55
C SER A 147 -14.60 -20.09 5.08
N ASP A 148 -14.27 -19.17 4.18
CA ASP A 148 -14.52 -19.29 2.75
C ASP A 148 -13.35 -19.94 2.01
N SER A 149 -12.14 -19.91 2.60
CA SER A 149 -10.91 -20.41 1.99
C SER A 149 -10.57 -21.84 2.41
N THR A 150 -11.03 -22.28 3.60
CA THR A 150 -10.76 -23.61 4.09
C THR A 150 -11.65 -24.61 3.39
N GLY A 151 -11.13 -25.29 2.42
CA GLY A 151 -11.89 -26.25 1.63
C GLY A 151 -11.31 -26.39 0.25
N ASN A 152 -12.02 -25.96 -0.78
CA ASN A 152 -11.61 -26.11 -2.16
C ASN A 152 -11.48 -24.75 -2.85
N GLY A 153 -10.30 -24.47 -3.38
CA GLY A 153 -10.05 -23.36 -4.28
C GLY A 153 -9.52 -23.81 -5.63
N TYR A 154 -9.35 -22.87 -6.54
CA TYR A 154 -8.68 -23.11 -7.80
C TYR A 154 -7.17 -22.93 -7.67
N THR A 155 -6.44 -23.83 -8.29
CA THR A 155 -4.99 -23.75 -8.47
C THR A 155 -4.64 -24.17 -9.87
N TYR A 156 -3.41 -23.95 -10.28
CA TYR A 156 -2.85 -24.37 -11.57
C TYR A 156 -1.46 -24.97 -11.38
N PRO A 157 -0.85 -25.64 -12.37
CA PRO A 157 0.53 -26.09 -12.30
C PRO A 157 1.48 -24.89 -12.22
N GLY A 158 2.08 -24.69 -11.06
CA GLY A 158 3.03 -23.60 -10.78
C GLY A 158 4.49 -24.06 -10.79
N GLY A 159 5.38 -23.20 -10.27
CA GLY A 159 6.80 -23.44 -10.10
C GLY A 159 7.16 -24.21 -8.81
N SER A 160 8.40 -24.66 -8.69
CA SER A 160 8.91 -25.38 -7.51
C SER A 160 9.11 -24.45 -6.31
N ASP A 161 9.32 -23.15 -6.54
CA ASP A 161 9.68 -22.15 -5.54
C ASP A 161 8.49 -21.28 -5.08
N ASP A 162 7.28 -21.55 -5.60
CA ASP A 162 6.05 -20.85 -5.24
C ASP A 162 5.80 -20.77 -3.73
N ARG A 163 6.21 -21.81 -2.97
CA ARG A 163 6.09 -21.80 -1.50
C ARG A 163 6.96 -20.74 -0.81
N TRP A 164 7.96 -20.23 -1.52
CA TRP A 164 8.80 -19.15 -1.03
C TRP A 164 8.40 -17.78 -1.61
N GLY A 165 7.35 -17.78 -2.46
CA GLY A 165 6.87 -16.58 -3.11
C GLY A 165 7.81 -16.08 -4.21
N THR A 166 8.51 -16.97 -4.92
CA THR A 166 9.37 -16.60 -6.06
C THR A 166 9.04 -17.47 -7.28
N ASP A 167 9.15 -16.90 -8.48
CA ASP A 167 9.09 -17.66 -9.72
C ASP A 167 10.43 -18.36 -9.98
N ASP A 168 10.39 -19.64 -10.34
CA ASP A 168 11.58 -20.43 -10.69
C ASP A 168 11.93 -20.34 -12.20
N GLY A 169 11.31 -19.39 -12.91
CA GLY A 169 11.42 -19.19 -14.36
C GLY A 169 10.36 -19.93 -15.16
N THR A 170 9.48 -20.70 -14.50
CA THR A 170 8.37 -21.42 -15.18
C THR A 170 7.39 -20.46 -15.84
N ARG A 171 7.23 -19.26 -15.28
CA ARG A 171 6.30 -18.22 -15.76
C ARG A 171 6.99 -17.14 -16.58
N ALA A 172 8.31 -17.04 -16.52
CA ALA A 172 9.06 -15.99 -17.18
C ALA A 172 8.84 -15.98 -18.70
N LEU A 173 8.95 -14.79 -19.32
CA LEU A 173 8.91 -14.65 -20.79
C LEU A 173 10.03 -15.49 -21.42
N PRO A 174 9.69 -16.49 -22.25
CA PRO A 174 10.70 -17.40 -22.81
C PRO A 174 11.75 -16.67 -23.66
N ARG A 175 13.02 -17.03 -23.49
CA ARG A 175 14.14 -16.43 -24.23
C ARG A 175 14.03 -16.63 -25.73
N GLU A 176 13.40 -17.68 -26.20
CA GLU A 176 13.10 -17.95 -27.60
C GLU A 176 12.14 -16.91 -28.17
N ILE A 177 11.22 -16.41 -27.35
CA ILE A 177 10.27 -15.36 -27.77
C ILE A 177 10.97 -14.01 -27.78
N THR A 178 11.72 -13.65 -26.73
CA THR A 178 12.50 -12.40 -26.72
C THR A 178 13.53 -12.38 -27.85
N GLY A 179 14.22 -13.51 -28.10
CA GLY A 179 15.12 -13.66 -29.23
C GLY A 179 14.42 -13.52 -30.58
N ALA A 180 13.18 -13.99 -30.73
CA ALA A 180 12.41 -13.80 -31.95
C ALA A 180 11.95 -12.33 -32.10
N ILE A 181 11.54 -11.67 -31.03
CA ILE A 181 11.21 -10.24 -31.06
C ILE A 181 12.42 -9.44 -31.56
N ASP A 182 13.61 -9.70 -31.04
CA ASP A 182 14.85 -9.08 -31.49
C ASP A 182 15.17 -9.40 -32.98
N GLN A 183 15.08 -10.67 -33.35
CA GLN A 183 15.40 -11.14 -34.69
C GLN A 183 14.48 -10.52 -35.75
N TYR A 184 13.22 -10.33 -35.43
CA TYR A 184 12.21 -9.81 -36.37
C TYR A 184 11.89 -8.32 -36.12
N ALA A 185 12.74 -7.63 -35.37
CA ALA A 185 12.66 -6.19 -35.12
C ALA A 185 11.25 -5.77 -34.60
N GLY A 186 10.77 -6.44 -33.52
CA GLY A 186 9.48 -6.14 -32.86
C GLY A 186 8.26 -6.73 -33.58
N ASP A 187 8.32 -7.23 -34.78
CA ASP A 187 7.15 -7.75 -35.50
C ASP A 187 7.24 -9.27 -35.72
N ILE A 188 6.76 -10.03 -34.72
CA ILE A 188 6.71 -11.51 -34.76
C ILE A 188 5.46 -12.06 -35.46
N THR A 189 4.63 -11.21 -36.07
CA THR A 189 3.50 -11.69 -36.87
C THR A 189 3.99 -12.43 -38.11
N PRO A 190 3.20 -13.34 -38.70
CA PRO A 190 3.61 -14.01 -39.94
C PRO A 190 4.04 -13.07 -41.05
N THR A 191 3.39 -11.90 -41.18
CA THR A 191 3.76 -10.88 -42.15
C THR A 191 5.07 -10.16 -41.81
N GLY A 192 5.34 -9.91 -40.55
CA GLY A 192 6.61 -9.34 -40.06
C GLY A 192 7.78 -10.30 -40.30
N ILE A 193 7.58 -11.56 -39.89
CA ILE A 193 8.54 -12.65 -40.12
C ILE A 193 8.86 -12.79 -41.62
N LEU A 194 7.83 -12.83 -42.49
CA LEU A 194 8.03 -12.93 -43.94
C LEU A 194 8.88 -11.76 -44.47
N ARG A 195 8.57 -10.53 -44.09
CA ARG A 195 9.34 -9.35 -44.46
C ARG A 195 10.82 -9.44 -44.02
N ALA A 196 11.09 -9.99 -42.85
CA ALA A 196 12.43 -10.17 -42.34
C ALA A 196 13.18 -11.27 -43.11
N LEU A 197 12.52 -12.41 -43.36
CA LEU A 197 13.07 -13.51 -44.14
C LEU A 197 13.39 -13.09 -45.60
N ASP A 198 12.55 -12.31 -46.26
CA ASP A 198 12.76 -11.76 -47.60
C ASP A 198 13.94 -10.79 -47.65
N ARG A 199 14.09 -9.94 -46.62
CA ARG A 199 15.27 -9.06 -46.48
C ARG A 199 16.56 -9.84 -46.32
N ALA A 200 16.54 -11.01 -45.73
CA ALA A 200 17.70 -11.90 -45.58
C ALA A 200 18.04 -12.64 -46.87
N GLY A 201 17.25 -12.52 -47.95
CA GLY A 201 17.57 -13.01 -49.29
C GLY A 201 17.06 -14.43 -49.58
N GLY A 202 15.96 -14.87 -48.98
CA GLY A 202 15.31 -16.16 -49.26
C GLY A 202 14.12 -16.03 -50.22
N PHE A 203 13.72 -17.12 -50.87
CA PHE A 203 12.39 -17.24 -51.47
C PHE A 203 11.49 -17.90 -50.44
N ASN A 204 10.89 -17.08 -49.58
CA ASN A 204 10.01 -17.54 -48.49
C ASN A 204 8.56 -17.32 -48.88
N THR A 205 7.69 -18.16 -48.39
CA THR A 205 6.25 -18.02 -48.55
C THR A 205 5.60 -17.60 -47.22
N LEU A 206 4.37 -17.09 -47.30
CA LEU A 206 3.62 -16.80 -46.08
C LEU A 206 3.46 -18.07 -45.20
N ALA A 207 3.27 -19.22 -45.79
CA ALA A 207 3.18 -20.50 -45.08
C ALA A 207 4.44 -20.85 -44.29
N ASP A 208 5.64 -20.50 -44.83
CA ASP A 208 6.91 -20.71 -44.12
C ASP A 208 6.97 -19.76 -42.88
N ALA A 209 6.55 -18.51 -43.04
CA ALA A 209 6.50 -17.54 -41.95
C ALA A 209 5.45 -17.90 -40.87
N GLU A 210 4.29 -18.40 -41.30
CA GLU A 210 3.26 -18.94 -40.38
C GLU A 210 3.78 -20.15 -39.60
N GLN A 211 4.58 -21.01 -40.23
CA GLN A 211 5.20 -22.14 -39.50
C GLN A 211 6.19 -21.64 -38.44
N VAL A 212 7.06 -20.70 -38.79
CA VAL A 212 8.01 -20.09 -37.84
C VAL A 212 7.26 -19.43 -36.66
N ASN A 213 6.18 -18.70 -36.95
CA ASN A 213 5.36 -18.07 -35.92
C ASN A 213 4.76 -19.11 -34.97
N ARG A 214 4.22 -20.22 -35.47
CA ARG A 214 3.71 -21.32 -34.65
C ARG A 214 4.81 -21.99 -33.80
N ASP A 215 6.00 -22.17 -34.36
CA ASP A 215 7.16 -22.74 -33.65
C ASP A 215 7.60 -21.83 -32.51
N ILE A 216 7.55 -20.51 -32.66
CA ILE A 216 7.79 -19.53 -31.61
C ILE A 216 6.70 -19.68 -30.52
N ALA A 217 5.43 -19.82 -30.91
CA ALA A 217 4.30 -19.96 -29.99
C ALA A 217 4.38 -21.20 -29.07
N LEU A 218 5.07 -22.26 -29.49
CA LEU A 218 5.25 -23.46 -28.66
C LEU A 218 6.07 -23.21 -27.40
N ASN A 219 6.85 -22.12 -27.34
CA ASN A 219 7.66 -21.81 -26.19
C ASN A 219 6.87 -21.16 -25.03
N LEU A 220 5.65 -20.65 -25.29
CA LEU A 220 4.78 -20.15 -24.22
C LEU A 220 4.39 -21.24 -23.23
N ASN A 221 4.31 -20.91 -21.96
CA ASN A 221 3.73 -21.79 -20.95
C ASN A 221 2.20 -21.88 -21.18
N ARG A 222 1.72 -23.06 -21.57
CA ARG A 222 0.30 -23.33 -21.90
C ARG A 222 -0.33 -24.35 -20.95
N ASN A 223 0.44 -24.84 -19.97
CA ASN A 223 -0.04 -25.81 -18.96
C ASN A 223 -0.66 -25.07 -17.76
N LEU A 224 -1.76 -24.37 -18.03
CA LEU A 224 -2.37 -23.45 -17.09
C LEU A 224 -3.83 -23.80 -16.78
N ASP A 225 -4.17 -25.10 -16.87
CA ASP A 225 -5.50 -25.59 -16.51
C ASP A 225 -5.79 -25.41 -15.02
N LEU A 226 -6.91 -24.76 -14.71
CA LEU A 226 -7.38 -24.61 -13.34
C LEU A 226 -7.86 -25.97 -12.78
N ARG A 227 -7.50 -26.26 -11.54
CA ARG A 227 -7.89 -27.45 -10.81
C ARG A 227 -8.43 -27.08 -9.44
N LYS A 228 -9.60 -27.63 -9.08
CA LYS A 228 -10.11 -27.50 -7.71
C LYS A 228 -9.32 -28.45 -6.79
N GLN A 229 -8.74 -27.89 -5.74
CA GLN A 229 -8.06 -28.69 -4.70
C GLN A 229 -8.32 -28.10 -3.32
N SER A 230 -8.04 -28.91 -2.28
CA SER A 230 -8.08 -28.44 -0.90
C SER A 230 -6.93 -27.50 -0.63
N LEU A 231 -7.24 -26.36 -0.02
CA LEU A 231 -6.28 -25.35 0.38
C LEU A 231 -5.72 -25.67 1.77
N ASP A 232 -4.43 -25.38 1.96
CA ASP A 232 -3.75 -25.60 3.23
C ASP A 232 -4.14 -24.49 4.24
N PRO A 233 -4.05 -24.76 5.56
CA PRO A 233 -4.18 -23.73 6.58
C PRO A 233 -3.09 -22.66 6.46
N ASP A 234 -3.39 -21.44 6.89
CA ASP A 234 -2.40 -20.36 6.98
C ASP A 234 -1.27 -20.76 7.96
N ILE A 235 -0.06 -20.31 7.66
CA ILE A 235 1.13 -20.49 8.51
C ILE A 235 1.85 -19.15 8.62
N ASN A 236 2.29 -18.80 9.83
CA ASN A 236 3.21 -17.70 10.05
C ASN A 236 4.32 -18.12 11.02
N VAL A 237 5.52 -17.59 10.78
CA VAL A 237 6.70 -17.81 11.63
C VAL A 237 7.45 -16.48 11.75
N GLU A 238 7.61 -15.99 12.97
CA GLU A 238 8.40 -14.82 13.31
C GLU A 238 9.55 -15.22 14.22
N ALA A 239 10.73 -14.63 14.00
CA ALA A 239 11.86 -14.73 14.91
C ALA A 239 12.61 -13.42 15.01
N ALA A 240 13.00 -13.04 16.22
CA ALA A 240 13.83 -11.86 16.49
C ALA A 240 14.99 -12.23 17.42
N LEU A 241 16.19 -11.72 17.11
CA LEU A 241 17.40 -11.91 17.90
C LEU A 241 18.19 -10.61 17.98
N GLY A 242 18.49 -10.14 19.18
CA GLY A 242 19.25 -8.92 19.34
C GLY A 242 19.92 -8.80 20.71
N ASN A 243 20.91 -7.92 20.79
CA ASN A 243 21.56 -7.55 22.04
C ASN A 243 22.32 -6.24 21.89
N MET A 244 22.59 -5.59 23.02
CA MET A 244 23.51 -4.47 23.14
C MET A 244 24.61 -4.81 24.15
N TRP A 245 25.84 -4.55 23.78
CA TRP A 245 27.04 -4.79 24.61
C TRP A 245 27.70 -3.48 24.97
N GLN A 246 28.04 -3.31 26.24
CA GLN A 246 28.91 -2.23 26.71
C GLN A 246 30.39 -2.61 26.46
N VAL A 247 31.13 -1.71 25.86
CA VAL A 247 32.50 -1.91 25.43
C VAL A 247 33.42 -0.78 25.97
N GLY A 248 34.65 -1.10 26.37
CA GLY A 248 35.62 -0.12 26.86
C GLY A 248 35.70 -0.05 28.39
N GLU A 249 36.78 0.56 28.86
CA GLU A 249 37.00 0.85 30.29
C GLU A 249 36.15 2.07 30.66
N GLY A 250 35.04 1.85 31.36
CA GLY A 250 34.09 2.91 31.72
C GLY A 250 32.68 2.65 31.18
N GLY A 251 32.54 1.85 30.12
CA GLY A 251 31.22 1.49 29.53
C GLY A 251 30.59 2.60 28.69
N ASP A 252 31.37 3.60 28.25
CA ASP A 252 30.90 4.75 27.47
C ASP A 252 30.48 4.37 26.03
N TRP A 253 30.95 3.23 25.54
CA TRP A 253 30.59 2.70 24.24
C TRP A 253 29.58 1.57 24.38
N ARG A 254 28.50 1.66 23.58
CA ARG A 254 27.56 0.57 23.42
C ARG A 254 27.50 0.16 21.94
N VAL A 255 27.60 -1.14 21.67
CA VAL A 255 27.50 -1.71 20.33
C VAL A 255 26.35 -2.70 20.33
N GLY A 256 25.42 -2.53 19.43
CA GLY A 256 24.22 -3.37 19.38
C GLY A 256 23.93 -3.94 18.01
N GLY A 257 23.13 -4.99 18.00
CA GLY A 257 22.57 -5.58 16.79
C GLY A 257 21.20 -6.19 17.04
N LEU A 258 20.33 -6.13 16.03
CA LEU A 258 19.01 -6.76 16.00
C LEU A 258 18.80 -7.37 14.63
N ALA A 259 18.29 -8.60 14.59
CA ALA A 259 17.79 -9.23 13.37
C ALA A 259 16.37 -9.74 13.60
N VAL A 260 15.49 -9.52 12.62
CA VAL A 260 14.10 -9.99 12.61
C VAL A 260 13.84 -10.70 11.29
N VAL A 261 13.16 -11.83 11.34
CA VAL A 261 12.66 -12.54 10.16
C VAL A 261 11.20 -12.87 10.39
N ASP A 262 10.37 -12.63 9.38
CA ASP A 262 8.97 -13.01 9.34
C ASP A 262 8.66 -13.75 8.05
N TYR A 263 7.91 -14.84 8.13
CA TYR A 263 7.41 -15.62 7.00
C TYR A 263 5.94 -15.91 7.19
N GLY A 264 5.14 -15.62 6.18
CA GLY A 264 3.72 -15.94 6.12
C GLY A 264 3.33 -16.63 4.83
N ASP A 265 2.40 -17.59 4.93
CA ASP A 265 1.76 -18.26 3.78
C ASP A 265 0.28 -18.40 4.09
N GLN A 266 -0.57 -17.78 3.29
CA GLN A 266 -2.01 -17.76 3.53
C GLN A 266 -2.81 -17.94 2.24
N TRP A 267 -3.97 -18.55 2.37
CA TRP A 267 -4.89 -18.79 1.28
C TRP A 267 -6.18 -18.02 1.46
N ARG A 268 -6.65 -17.36 0.41
CA ARG A 268 -7.92 -16.65 0.37
C ARG A 268 -8.68 -17.05 -0.88
N ASN A 269 -9.86 -17.64 -0.66
CA ASN A 269 -10.81 -17.92 -1.71
C ASN A 269 -11.98 -16.95 -1.56
N ARG A 270 -12.29 -16.21 -2.60
CA ARG A 270 -13.33 -15.18 -2.60
C ARG A 270 -14.28 -15.40 -3.75
N GLU A 271 -15.55 -15.31 -3.47
CA GLU A 271 -16.56 -15.19 -4.51
C GLU A 271 -16.84 -13.69 -4.72
N ARG A 272 -16.84 -13.29 -5.97
CA ARG A 272 -17.18 -11.93 -6.40
C ARG A 272 -18.28 -12.01 -7.44
N ILE A 273 -19.33 -11.23 -7.26
CA ILE A 273 -20.44 -11.10 -8.20
C ILE A 273 -20.45 -9.68 -8.74
N ASN A 274 -20.33 -9.51 -10.05
CA ASN A 274 -20.47 -8.23 -10.72
C ASN A 274 -21.79 -8.18 -11.48
N ARG A 275 -22.44 -7.01 -11.51
CA ARG A 275 -23.69 -6.78 -12.27
C ARG A 275 -23.66 -5.40 -12.92
N SER A 276 -24.17 -5.32 -14.13
CA SER A 276 -24.42 -4.03 -14.78
C SER A 276 -25.53 -3.27 -14.05
N ALA A 277 -25.30 -2.00 -13.72
CA ALA A 277 -26.31 -1.15 -13.08
C ALA A 277 -27.58 -0.96 -13.93
N THR A 278 -27.44 -1.03 -15.27
CA THR A 278 -28.54 -0.81 -16.20
C THR A 278 -29.29 -2.09 -16.60
N SER A 279 -28.64 -3.24 -16.50
CA SER A 279 -29.17 -4.52 -16.96
C SER A 279 -28.71 -5.70 -16.10
N PRO A 280 -28.95 -5.67 -14.77
CA PRO A 280 -28.37 -6.62 -13.81
C PRO A 280 -28.75 -8.09 -14.02
N ASP A 281 -29.88 -8.35 -14.69
CA ASP A 281 -30.35 -9.71 -14.99
C ASP A 281 -29.77 -10.27 -16.30
N VAL A 282 -29.18 -9.42 -17.14
CA VAL A 282 -28.67 -9.78 -18.47
C VAL A 282 -27.17 -9.76 -18.49
N ASP A 283 -26.56 -8.79 -17.82
CA ASP A 283 -25.13 -8.54 -17.80
C ASP A 283 -24.63 -8.67 -16.36
N PHE A 284 -24.11 -9.86 -16.05
CA PHE A 284 -23.55 -10.20 -14.74
C PHE A 284 -22.55 -11.34 -14.86
N ASP A 285 -21.63 -11.40 -13.92
CA ASP A 285 -20.70 -12.51 -13.77
C ASP A 285 -20.49 -12.90 -12.31
N VAL A 286 -20.01 -14.13 -12.11
CA VAL A 286 -19.58 -14.68 -10.84
C VAL A 286 -18.14 -15.15 -11.01
N THR A 287 -17.24 -14.62 -10.21
CA THR A 287 -15.83 -14.96 -10.19
C THR A 287 -15.49 -15.71 -8.89
N GLU A 288 -15.08 -16.97 -9.00
CA GLU A 288 -14.38 -17.67 -7.93
C GLU A 288 -12.87 -17.34 -8.06
N ARG A 289 -12.32 -16.63 -7.08
CA ARG A 289 -10.92 -16.17 -7.06
C ARG A 289 -10.18 -16.77 -5.89
N THR A 290 -9.14 -17.53 -6.16
CA THR A 290 -8.24 -18.09 -5.13
C THR A 290 -6.90 -17.40 -5.21
N ILE A 291 -6.43 -16.86 -4.09
CA ILE A 291 -5.15 -16.18 -3.94
C ILE A 291 -4.34 -16.91 -2.87
N ARG A 292 -3.13 -17.29 -3.20
CA ARG A 292 -2.09 -17.62 -2.23
C ARG A 292 -1.22 -16.40 -2.04
N GLN A 293 -1.13 -15.92 -0.81
CA GLN A 293 -0.26 -14.81 -0.45
C GLN A 293 0.90 -15.33 0.38
N THR A 294 2.12 -15.12 -0.10
CA THR A 294 3.35 -15.49 0.59
C THR A 294 4.14 -14.24 0.93
N THR A 295 4.47 -14.05 2.21
CA THR A 295 5.25 -12.92 2.70
C THR A 295 6.58 -13.39 3.25
N LEU A 296 7.65 -12.65 2.95
CA LEU A 296 8.98 -12.86 3.54
C LEU A 296 9.57 -11.50 3.91
N THR A 297 9.90 -11.33 5.18
CA THR A 297 10.53 -10.11 5.69
C THR A 297 11.81 -10.44 6.39
N GLY A 298 12.86 -9.70 6.08
CA GLY A 298 14.14 -9.70 6.78
C GLY A 298 14.51 -8.28 7.21
N SER A 299 14.86 -8.09 8.48
CA SER A 299 15.37 -6.80 8.98
C SER A 299 16.60 -7.02 9.81
N VAL A 300 17.65 -6.24 9.55
CA VAL A 300 18.89 -6.24 10.34
C VAL A 300 19.26 -4.81 10.67
N ALA A 301 19.51 -4.53 11.94
CA ALA A 301 20.03 -3.25 12.40
C ALA A 301 21.30 -3.47 13.23
N VAL A 302 22.28 -2.62 13.02
CA VAL A 302 23.49 -2.55 13.84
C VAL A 302 23.73 -1.10 14.25
N GLY A 303 24.19 -0.89 15.46
CA GLY A 303 24.40 0.46 15.93
C GLY A 303 25.55 0.60 16.92
N LEU A 304 26.04 1.80 17.00
CA LEU A 304 27.11 2.26 17.88
C LEU A 304 26.60 3.50 18.63
N ASP A 305 26.70 3.46 19.92
CA ASP A 305 26.38 4.59 20.78
C ASP A 305 27.61 4.95 21.64
N TRP A 306 27.93 6.23 21.73
CA TRP A 306 28.96 6.74 22.62
C TRP A 306 28.38 7.77 23.57
N ALA A 307 28.50 7.47 24.88
CA ALA A 307 28.08 8.33 25.97
C ALA A 307 26.61 8.79 25.95
N GLU A 308 25.74 8.09 25.21
CA GLU A 308 24.36 8.49 24.93
C GLU A 308 24.25 9.84 24.19
N GLU A 309 25.39 10.38 23.71
CA GLU A 309 25.45 11.63 22.96
C GLU A 309 25.59 11.42 21.46
N HIS A 310 26.23 10.34 21.04
CA HIS A 310 26.46 10.06 19.62
C HIS A 310 25.98 8.67 19.28
N GLN A 311 24.97 8.60 18.40
CA GLN A 311 24.37 7.38 17.92
C GLN A 311 24.60 7.27 16.41
N LEU A 312 25.05 6.12 15.97
CA LEU A 312 25.14 5.74 14.57
C LEU A 312 24.40 4.43 14.40
N GLN A 313 23.57 4.34 13.38
CA GLN A 313 22.82 3.13 13.05
C GLN A 313 22.90 2.86 11.55
N ALA A 314 23.09 1.60 11.20
CA ALA A 314 22.89 1.08 9.88
C ALA A 314 21.79 0.03 9.94
N SER A 315 20.79 0.14 9.08
CA SER A 315 19.71 -0.83 8.99
C SER A 315 19.50 -1.27 7.55
N TRP A 316 19.19 -2.54 7.39
CA TRP A 316 18.76 -3.12 6.15
C TRP A 316 17.40 -3.79 6.36
N LEU A 317 16.45 -3.52 5.45
CA LEU A 317 15.12 -4.07 5.44
C LEU A 317 14.84 -4.66 4.06
N TYR A 318 14.43 -5.90 4.04
CA TYR A 318 13.92 -6.58 2.86
C TYR A 318 12.49 -7.05 3.11
N LEU A 319 11.57 -6.67 2.24
CA LEU A 319 10.18 -7.11 2.26
C LEU A 319 9.84 -7.73 0.91
N ARG A 320 9.19 -8.89 0.94
CA ARG A 320 8.58 -9.47 -0.24
C ARG A 320 7.16 -9.92 0.07
N ASN A 321 6.24 -9.57 -0.80
CA ASN A 321 4.85 -10.03 -0.78
C ASN A 321 4.49 -10.53 -2.16
N THR A 322 4.16 -11.80 -2.26
CA THR A 322 3.80 -12.45 -3.51
C THR A 322 2.36 -12.89 -3.46
N GLU A 323 1.61 -12.57 -4.51
CA GLU A 323 0.25 -13.03 -4.73
C GLU A 323 0.21 -13.95 -5.95
N ASP A 324 -0.17 -15.21 -5.72
CA ASP A 324 -0.40 -16.22 -6.77
C ASP A 324 -1.91 -16.46 -6.89
N GLU A 325 -2.50 -15.94 -7.97
CA GLU A 325 -3.93 -15.92 -8.21
C GLU A 325 -4.34 -16.90 -9.29
N ALA A 326 -5.42 -17.62 -9.02
CA ALA A 326 -6.17 -18.40 -9.99
C ALA A 326 -7.64 -18.05 -9.90
N SER A 327 -8.26 -17.56 -10.97
CA SER A 327 -9.66 -17.19 -10.98
C SER A 327 -10.42 -17.76 -12.17
N LEU A 328 -11.69 -18.06 -11.91
CA LEU A 328 -12.66 -18.52 -12.88
C LEU A 328 -13.89 -17.63 -12.83
N THR A 329 -14.14 -16.91 -13.92
CA THR A 329 -15.32 -16.08 -14.10
C THR A 329 -16.30 -16.75 -15.02
N VAL A 330 -17.55 -16.84 -14.63
CA VAL A 330 -18.66 -17.35 -15.45
C VAL A 330 -19.79 -16.33 -15.43
N GLY A 331 -20.28 -15.94 -16.60
CA GLY A 331 -21.27 -14.88 -16.64
C GLY A 331 -22.03 -14.75 -17.95
N ASN A 332 -22.92 -13.80 -17.98
CA ASN A 332 -23.71 -13.42 -19.13
C ASN A 332 -23.39 -11.99 -19.55
N ASN A 333 -23.63 -11.69 -20.83
CA ASN A 333 -23.73 -10.33 -21.34
C ASN A 333 -24.75 -10.28 -22.47
N PHE A 334 -24.92 -9.15 -23.17
CA PHE A 334 -25.87 -8.99 -24.25
C PHE A 334 -25.66 -9.98 -25.40
N ASN A 335 -24.46 -10.49 -25.63
CA ASN A 335 -24.11 -11.42 -26.71
C ASN A 335 -24.19 -12.90 -26.30
N PHE A 336 -23.98 -13.18 -25.01
CA PHE A 336 -23.94 -14.53 -24.45
C PHE A 336 -24.86 -14.62 -23.24
N GLN A 337 -25.96 -15.34 -23.36
CA GLN A 337 -26.98 -15.47 -22.34
C GLN A 337 -27.32 -16.95 -22.11
N ALA A 338 -27.35 -17.38 -20.86
CA ALA A 338 -27.64 -18.76 -20.49
C ALA A 338 -28.97 -19.26 -21.03
N ASN A 339 -29.97 -18.39 -21.07
CA ASN A 339 -31.32 -18.69 -21.64
C ASN A 339 -31.31 -18.88 -23.17
N THR A 340 -30.24 -18.47 -23.85
CA THR A 340 -30.02 -18.73 -25.29
C THR A 340 -29.07 -19.90 -25.54
N GLY A 341 -28.66 -20.59 -24.49
CA GLY A 341 -27.77 -21.75 -24.52
C GLY A 341 -26.30 -21.45 -24.59
N SER A 342 -25.87 -20.24 -24.18
CA SER A 342 -24.46 -19.88 -24.10
C SER A 342 -24.18 -18.89 -22.96
N GLN A 343 -22.99 -18.98 -22.35
CA GLN A 343 -22.50 -18.01 -21.36
C GLN A 343 -21.00 -17.84 -21.49
N LEU A 344 -20.48 -16.70 -21.03
CA LEU A 344 -19.07 -16.42 -21.01
C LEU A 344 -18.37 -17.25 -19.93
N ARG A 345 -17.13 -17.63 -20.22
CA ARG A 345 -16.20 -18.22 -19.27
C ARG A 345 -14.81 -17.62 -19.49
N ASN A 346 -14.22 -17.05 -18.43
CA ASN A 346 -12.87 -16.56 -18.46
C ASN A 346 -12.04 -17.28 -17.39
N TYR A 347 -10.85 -17.68 -17.77
CA TYR A 347 -9.83 -18.20 -16.86
C TYR A 347 -8.75 -17.15 -16.73
N ARG A 348 -8.34 -16.82 -15.51
CA ARG A 348 -7.24 -15.90 -15.26
C ARG A 348 -6.27 -16.51 -14.27
N ILE A 349 -5.02 -16.32 -14.54
CA ILE A 349 -3.90 -16.65 -13.67
C ILE A 349 -3.02 -15.42 -13.61
N ARG A 350 -2.57 -15.06 -12.41
CA ARG A 350 -1.65 -13.95 -12.20
C ARG A 350 -0.71 -14.29 -11.05
N PHE A 351 0.56 -14.18 -11.28
CA PHE A 351 1.58 -14.25 -10.25
C PHE A 351 2.23 -12.88 -10.15
N GLU A 352 2.20 -12.28 -8.98
CA GLU A 352 2.75 -10.94 -8.74
C GLU A 352 3.69 -11.00 -7.55
N GLU A 353 4.95 -10.71 -7.78
CA GLU A 353 6.00 -10.59 -6.78
C GLU A 353 6.33 -9.11 -6.57
N ARG A 354 6.14 -8.61 -5.34
CA ARG A 354 6.45 -7.25 -4.93
C ARG A 354 7.57 -7.28 -3.90
N GLU A 355 8.66 -6.58 -4.19
CA GLU A 355 9.82 -6.48 -3.32
C GLU A 355 10.11 -5.03 -2.93
N LEU A 356 10.62 -4.84 -1.72
CA LEU A 356 11.15 -3.57 -1.24
C LEU A 356 12.45 -3.87 -0.48
N ASP A 357 13.56 -3.33 -0.96
CA ASP A 357 14.88 -3.39 -0.33
C ASP A 357 15.30 -1.98 0.12
N VAL A 358 15.65 -1.81 1.38
CA VAL A 358 16.01 -0.50 1.95
C VAL A 358 17.28 -0.63 2.77
N LEU A 359 18.32 0.08 2.35
CA LEU A 359 19.51 0.33 3.16
C LEU A 359 19.47 1.75 3.72
N GLN A 360 19.50 1.88 5.03
CA GLN A 360 19.49 3.17 5.70
C GLN A 360 20.65 3.33 6.65
N LEU A 361 21.33 4.48 6.57
CA LEU A 361 22.33 4.93 7.53
C LEU A 361 21.79 6.17 8.23
N SER A 362 21.88 6.23 9.53
CA SER A 362 21.45 7.39 10.31
C SER A 362 22.40 7.69 11.45
N GLY A 363 22.43 8.95 11.84
CA GLY A 363 23.22 9.39 12.99
C GLY A 363 22.53 10.51 13.73
N ARG A 364 22.62 10.46 15.06
CA ARG A 364 22.20 11.52 15.97
C ARG A 364 23.36 11.89 16.85
N HIS A 365 23.70 13.18 16.88
CA HIS A 365 24.84 13.71 17.60
C HIS A 365 24.41 14.89 18.45
N LYS A 366 24.58 14.75 19.78
CA LYS A 366 24.32 15.80 20.74
C LYS A 366 25.65 16.30 21.28
N LEU A 367 25.89 17.61 21.30
CA LEU A 367 27.02 18.21 21.99
C LEU A 367 26.71 18.29 23.49
N GLY A 368 26.79 17.16 24.18
CA GLY A 368 26.58 17.04 25.61
C GLY A 368 27.89 17.15 26.41
N GLY A 369 27.83 16.88 27.71
CA GLY A 369 28.99 17.05 28.61
C GLY A 369 30.19 16.22 28.24
N ALA A 370 30.03 14.95 27.83
CA ALA A 370 31.13 14.07 27.43
C ALA A 370 31.85 14.58 26.19
N THR A 371 31.10 15.03 25.19
CA THR A 371 31.64 15.62 23.96
C THR A 371 32.37 16.94 24.23
N LEU A 372 31.78 17.82 25.04
CA LEU A 372 32.35 19.11 25.39
C LEU A 372 33.67 18.98 26.18
N ASP A 373 33.81 17.96 27.02
CA ASP A 373 35.04 17.68 27.74
C ASP A 373 36.12 17.20 26.78
N VAL A 374 35.82 16.45 25.75
CA VAL A 374 36.77 16.06 24.69
C VAL A 374 37.15 17.26 23.81
N LEU A 375 36.22 18.17 23.54
CA LEU A 375 36.39 19.33 22.66
C LEU A 375 36.78 20.62 23.41
N ASP A 376 37.13 20.57 24.70
CA ASP A 376 37.41 21.75 25.55
C ASP A 376 38.56 22.62 25.00
N PHE A 377 39.40 22.05 24.12
CA PHE A 377 40.45 22.79 23.41
C PHE A 377 39.93 23.74 22.31
N VAL A 378 38.62 23.65 21.92
CA VAL A 378 38.00 24.52 20.91
C VAL A 378 37.36 25.72 21.59
N PRO A 379 37.88 26.96 21.37
CA PRO A 379 37.34 28.14 22.03
C PRO A 379 35.85 28.35 21.67
N GLY A 380 35.01 28.48 22.69
CA GLY A 380 33.61 28.78 22.53
C GLY A 380 32.69 27.55 22.25
N VAL A 381 33.22 26.34 22.20
CA VAL A 381 32.46 25.11 21.98
C VAL A 381 31.36 24.91 23.04
N ARG A 382 31.59 25.30 24.29
CA ARG A 382 30.60 25.22 25.38
C ARG A 382 29.35 26.09 25.15
N ASN A 383 29.41 27.08 24.23
CA ASN A 383 28.23 27.84 23.84
C ASN A 383 27.28 27.05 22.89
N LEU A 384 27.73 25.89 22.43
CA LEU A 384 26.97 24.97 21.57
C LEU A 384 26.50 23.74 22.38
N GLU A 385 26.52 23.81 23.71
CA GLU A 385 25.94 22.76 24.57
C GLU A 385 24.50 22.53 24.20
N ASP A 386 24.11 21.24 24.12
CA ASP A 386 22.81 20.76 23.70
C ASP A 386 22.48 20.95 22.20
N LEU A 387 23.42 21.39 21.36
CA LEU A 387 23.21 21.32 19.91
C LEU A 387 23.03 19.86 19.48
N VAL A 388 21.92 19.59 18.81
CA VAL A 388 21.63 18.28 18.21
C VAL A 388 21.79 18.38 16.70
N PHE A 389 22.45 17.37 16.13
CA PHE A 389 22.59 17.19 14.70
C PHE A 389 22.11 15.79 14.33
N ASP A 390 21.01 15.70 13.58
CA ASP A 390 20.47 14.48 13.04
C ASP A 390 20.76 14.42 11.54
N TRP A 391 21.09 13.25 11.00
CA TRP A 391 21.23 13.01 9.58
C TRP A 391 20.82 11.59 9.20
N TYR A 392 20.40 11.43 7.95
CA TYR A 392 20.13 10.13 7.37
C TYR A 392 20.57 10.07 5.90
N TYR A 393 20.84 8.86 5.44
CA TYR A 393 21.03 8.48 4.05
C TYR A 393 20.27 7.19 3.81
N THR A 394 19.48 7.13 2.75
CA THR A 394 18.68 5.97 2.37
C THR A 394 18.87 5.69 0.88
N ASP A 395 19.16 4.45 0.59
CA ASP A 395 19.20 3.88 -0.75
C ASP A 395 18.19 2.73 -0.77
N ALA A 396 17.19 2.80 -1.66
CA ALA A 396 16.07 1.88 -1.66
C ALA A 396 15.60 1.56 -3.07
N SER A 397 15.27 0.30 -3.31
CA SER A 397 14.60 -0.16 -4.52
C SER A 397 13.28 -0.83 -4.21
N ALA A 398 12.30 -0.63 -5.07
CA ALA A 398 11.04 -1.36 -5.07
C ALA A 398 10.81 -1.96 -6.44
N ASP A 399 10.67 -3.28 -6.47
CA ASP A 399 10.51 -4.04 -7.69
C ASP A 399 9.17 -4.76 -7.67
N THR A 400 8.48 -4.77 -8.82
CA THR A 400 7.30 -5.61 -9.02
C THR A 400 7.45 -6.37 -10.32
N ASP A 401 7.44 -7.69 -10.20
CA ASP A 401 7.48 -8.59 -11.34
C ASP A 401 6.16 -9.37 -11.45
N ILE A 402 5.53 -9.28 -12.61
CA ILE A 402 4.43 -10.15 -13.01
C ILE A 402 4.93 -10.98 -14.19
N PRO A 403 5.65 -12.07 -13.93
CA PRO A 403 6.29 -12.88 -14.95
C PRO A 403 5.29 -13.53 -15.90
N ASN A 404 4.04 -13.67 -15.49
CA ASN A 404 2.97 -14.16 -16.36
C ASN A 404 1.58 -13.84 -15.79
N GLU A 405 0.89 -12.90 -16.40
CA GLU A 405 -0.56 -12.78 -16.28
C GLU A 405 -1.21 -13.36 -17.53
N VAL A 406 -2.04 -14.39 -17.39
CA VAL A 406 -2.69 -15.05 -18.53
C VAL A 406 -4.19 -15.05 -18.36
N GLN A 407 -4.88 -14.66 -19.44
CA GLN A 407 -6.33 -14.73 -19.52
C GLN A 407 -6.77 -15.55 -20.73
N PHE A 408 -7.63 -16.57 -20.50
CA PHE A 408 -8.25 -17.33 -21.57
C PHE A 408 -9.74 -17.03 -21.65
N SER A 409 -10.20 -16.61 -22.83
CA SER A 409 -11.61 -16.36 -23.08
C SER A 409 -12.28 -17.56 -23.74
N ALA A 410 -13.36 -18.03 -23.14
CA ALA A 410 -14.13 -19.18 -23.58
C ALA A 410 -15.64 -18.89 -23.55
N VAL A 411 -16.41 -19.78 -24.14
CA VAL A 411 -17.88 -19.77 -24.12
C VAL A 411 -18.37 -21.16 -23.73
N ASP A 412 -19.22 -21.23 -22.72
CA ASP A 412 -19.93 -22.45 -22.37
C ASP A 412 -21.17 -22.60 -23.25
N ARG A 413 -21.39 -23.81 -23.68
CA ARG A 413 -22.66 -24.21 -24.29
C ARG A 413 -23.54 -24.86 -23.22
N LEU A 414 -24.76 -24.38 -23.14
CA LEU A 414 -25.75 -24.90 -22.23
C LEU A 414 -26.93 -25.48 -23.05
N ASP A 415 -27.65 -26.40 -22.47
CA ASP A 415 -28.94 -26.78 -22.98
C ASP A 415 -29.95 -25.64 -22.74
N PRO A 416 -30.57 -25.05 -23.77
CA PRO A 416 -31.43 -23.87 -23.62
C PRO A 416 -32.72 -24.14 -22.84
N ASP A 417 -33.18 -25.40 -22.78
CA ASP A 417 -34.40 -25.79 -22.07
C ASP A 417 -34.15 -26.13 -20.59
N THR A 418 -33.00 -26.73 -20.29
CA THR A 418 -32.68 -27.21 -18.94
C THR A 418 -31.63 -26.34 -18.24
N GLY A 419 -30.82 -25.56 -18.97
CA GLY A 419 -29.67 -24.84 -18.46
C GLY A 419 -28.46 -25.73 -18.13
N GLU A 420 -28.54 -27.05 -18.46
CA GLU A 420 -27.45 -27.97 -18.17
C GLU A 420 -26.20 -27.64 -19.01
N PHE A 421 -25.03 -27.70 -18.37
CA PHE A 421 -23.75 -27.53 -19.04
C PHE A 421 -23.46 -28.68 -20.01
N LEU A 422 -23.16 -28.35 -21.26
CA LEU A 422 -22.85 -29.31 -22.33
C LEU A 422 -21.36 -29.36 -22.67
N SER A 423 -20.71 -28.23 -22.85
CA SER A 423 -19.30 -28.15 -23.22
C SER A 423 -18.77 -26.71 -23.10
N THR A 424 -17.45 -26.57 -22.89
CA THR A 424 -16.73 -25.28 -23.03
C THR A 424 -16.02 -25.24 -24.36
N SER A 425 -15.99 -24.08 -25.00
CA SER A 425 -15.18 -23.81 -26.21
C SER A 425 -14.37 -22.55 -26.01
N ILE A 426 -13.06 -22.61 -26.25
CA ILE A 426 -12.22 -21.42 -26.34
C ILE A 426 -12.73 -20.50 -27.47
N ARG A 427 -12.75 -19.20 -27.27
CA ARG A 427 -13.22 -18.25 -28.27
C ARG A 427 -12.37 -18.30 -29.53
N SER A 428 -13.02 -18.25 -30.70
CA SER A 428 -12.33 -18.07 -31.98
C SER A 428 -11.88 -16.61 -32.11
N SER A 429 -10.69 -16.30 -31.60
CA SER A 429 -10.05 -14.98 -31.60
C SER A 429 -8.53 -15.18 -31.73
N ALA A 430 -7.86 -14.24 -32.36
CA ALA A 430 -6.39 -14.22 -32.42
C ALA A 430 -5.73 -14.02 -31.07
N THR A 431 -6.46 -13.47 -30.10
CA THR A 431 -6.06 -13.22 -28.73
C THR A 431 -6.91 -14.00 -27.73
N ALA A 432 -7.31 -15.24 -28.07
CA ALA A 432 -8.09 -16.10 -27.19
C ALA A 432 -7.35 -16.43 -25.89
N ALA A 433 -6.02 -16.54 -25.97
CA ALA A 433 -5.11 -16.51 -24.83
C ALA A 433 -4.33 -15.20 -24.87
N ASP A 434 -4.46 -14.37 -23.87
CA ASP A 434 -3.77 -13.10 -23.67
C ASP A 434 -2.75 -13.26 -22.56
N TYR A 435 -1.48 -13.04 -22.86
CA TYR A 435 -0.34 -13.15 -21.95
C TYR A 435 0.25 -11.77 -21.74
N ARG A 436 0.46 -11.39 -20.49
CA ARG A 436 1.14 -10.16 -20.08
C ARG A 436 2.30 -10.46 -19.16
N PHE A 437 3.41 -9.79 -19.43
CA PHE A 437 4.63 -9.82 -18.64
C PHE A 437 4.90 -8.38 -18.26
N THR A 438 4.91 -8.07 -16.97
CA THR A 438 5.02 -6.69 -16.47
C THR A 438 6.15 -6.61 -15.46
N GLU A 439 7.02 -5.61 -15.62
CA GLU A 439 8.10 -5.28 -14.70
C GLU A 439 8.00 -3.81 -14.31
N LEU A 440 8.07 -3.53 -13.02
CA LEU A 440 8.22 -2.18 -12.45
C LEU A 440 9.50 -2.18 -11.61
N GLN A 441 10.33 -1.18 -11.81
CA GLN A 441 11.48 -0.90 -10.96
C GLN A 441 11.45 0.57 -10.55
N ASP A 442 11.48 0.82 -9.25
CA ASP A 442 11.59 2.13 -8.63
C ASP A 442 12.86 2.19 -7.80
N ASP A 443 13.80 3.06 -8.16
CA ASP A 443 15.00 3.33 -7.39
C ASP A 443 14.89 4.70 -6.71
N VAL A 444 15.17 4.77 -5.42
CA VAL A 444 15.11 6.00 -4.61
C VAL A 444 16.41 6.19 -3.86
N THR A 445 16.98 7.38 -3.99
CA THR A 445 18.01 7.89 -3.10
C THR A 445 17.50 9.09 -2.34
N SER A 446 17.54 9.03 -1.01
CA SER A 446 17.17 10.18 -0.18
C SER A 446 18.17 10.40 0.95
N TYR A 447 18.43 11.65 1.27
CA TYR A 447 19.27 12.02 2.42
C TYR A 447 18.83 13.36 3.00
N GLY A 448 19.04 13.50 4.28
CA GLY A 448 18.69 14.72 4.98
C GLY A 448 19.55 14.99 6.20
N MET A 449 19.51 16.24 6.64
CA MET A 449 20.16 16.68 7.85
C MET A 449 19.33 17.74 8.57
N LYS A 450 19.35 17.71 9.89
CA LYS A 450 18.63 18.63 10.76
C LYS A 450 19.53 19.07 11.92
N PHE A 451 19.49 20.36 12.23
CA PHE A 451 20.11 20.94 13.40
C PHE A 451 19.05 21.51 14.32
N GLU A 452 19.21 21.30 15.62
CA GLU A 452 18.36 21.88 16.67
C GLU A 452 19.25 22.43 17.77
N MET A 453 18.95 23.64 18.25
CA MET A 453 19.74 24.30 19.29
C MET A 453 18.81 24.91 20.34
N PRO A 454 18.58 24.28 21.50
CA PRO A 454 17.78 24.86 22.57
C PRO A 454 18.49 26.02 23.28
N PHE A 455 17.74 27.08 23.55
CA PHE A 455 18.19 28.22 24.33
C PHE A 455 17.18 28.52 25.44
N GLU A 456 17.65 28.54 26.67
CA GLU A 456 16.86 29.01 27.82
C GLU A 456 17.18 30.46 28.14
N THR A 457 16.18 31.32 28.19
CA THR A 457 16.34 32.71 28.58
C THR A 457 15.15 33.22 29.40
N GLY A 458 15.35 33.36 30.70
CA GLY A 458 14.29 33.75 31.64
C GLY A 458 13.15 32.71 31.66
N ASP A 459 11.95 33.12 31.27
CA ASP A 459 10.77 32.25 31.20
C ASP A 459 10.58 31.60 29.83
N PHE A 460 11.54 31.75 28.90
CA PHE A 460 11.45 31.25 27.54
C PHE A 460 12.43 30.10 27.30
N LEU A 461 11.92 29.02 26.72
CA LEU A 461 12.71 28.03 26.00
C LEU A 461 12.50 28.26 24.50
N ILE A 462 13.56 28.53 23.76
CA ILE A 462 13.56 28.79 22.31
C ILE A 462 14.38 27.73 21.62
N VAL A 463 13.80 26.98 20.71
CA VAL A 463 14.46 25.91 19.96
C VAL A 463 14.37 26.21 18.47
N PRO A 464 15.31 26.98 17.89
CA PRO A 464 15.44 27.06 16.45
C PRO A 464 15.92 25.71 15.90
N SER A 465 15.35 25.33 14.78
CA SER A 465 15.77 24.16 14.01
C SER A 465 15.80 24.50 12.51
N GLY A 466 16.61 23.78 11.78
CA GLY A 466 16.65 23.93 10.33
C GLY A 466 17.38 22.76 9.70
N GLY A 467 17.13 22.52 8.45
CA GLY A 467 17.68 21.38 7.77
C GLY A 467 17.56 21.45 6.26
N TYR A 468 18.05 20.39 5.65
CA TYR A 468 18.03 20.16 4.22
C TYR A 468 17.67 18.71 3.95
N ASP A 469 16.84 18.46 2.93
CA ASP A 469 16.51 17.13 2.44
C ASP A 469 16.67 17.08 0.93
N TYR A 470 17.11 15.96 0.43
CA TYR A 470 17.15 15.61 -0.98
C TYR A 470 16.44 14.29 -1.21
N TYR A 471 15.69 14.22 -2.29
CA TYR A 471 15.01 13.03 -2.76
C TYR A 471 15.11 12.93 -4.27
N GLU A 472 15.49 11.77 -4.77
CA GLU A 472 15.53 11.42 -6.18
C GLU A 472 14.91 10.05 -6.39
N LYS A 473 14.04 9.94 -7.39
CA LYS A 473 13.40 8.69 -7.79
C LYS A 473 13.50 8.49 -9.29
N GLY A 474 13.90 7.29 -9.69
CA GLY A 474 13.83 6.79 -11.05
C GLY A 474 12.83 5.64 -11.15
N ARG A 475 11.97 5.64 -12.17
CA ARG A 475 10.98 4.58 -12.42
C ARG A 475 11.11 4.05 -13.84
N GLY A 476 11.22 2.73 -13.95
CA GLY A 476 11.03 1.98 -15.18
C GLY A 476 9.79 1.10 -15.09
N TYR A 477 8.89 1.21 -16.07
CA TYR A 477 7.73 0.33 -16.20
C TYR A 477 7.73 -0.27 -17.60
N LEU A 478 7.84 -1.59 -17.67
CA LEU A 478 7.87 -2.35 -18.92
C LEU A 478 6.73 -3.35 -18.96
N GLN A 479 6.01 -3.41 -20.07
CA GLN A 479 4.96 -4.41 -20.28
C GLN A 479 5.06 -5.01 -21.68
N THR A 480 5.16 -6.34 -21.73
CA THR A 480 5.07 -7.13 -22.96
C THR A 480 3.73 -7.86 -22.98
N GLN A 481 2.95 -7.68 -24.04
CA GLN A 481 1.68 -8.37 -24.25
C GLN A 481 1.74 -9.24 -25.49
N LEU A 482 1.31 -10.50 -25.35
CA LEU A 482 1.27 -11.49 -26.43
C LEU A 482 -0.13 -12.09 -26.54
N GLY A 483 -0.65 -12.17 -27.75
CA GLY A 483 -1.90 -12.88 -28.07
C GLY A 483 -1.61 -14.19 -28.78
N LEU A 484 -2.23 -15.29 -28.32
CA LEU A 484 -2.21 -16.58 -29.00
C LEU A 484 -3.64 -17.05 -29.28
N GLY A 485 -3.93 -17.35 -30.54
CA GLY A 485 -5.25 -17.85 -30.88
C GLY A 485 -5.44 -18.09 -32.36
N THR A 486 -6.71 -18.31 -32.76
CA THR A 486 -7.06 -18.58 -34.15
C THR A 486 -8.46 -18.09 -34.48
N THR A 487 -8.63 -17.60 -35.72
CA THR A 487 -9.95 -17.27 -36.31
C THR A 487 -10.32 -18.23 -37.43
N ALA A 488 -9.51 -19.28 -37.69
CA ALA A 488 -9.73 -20.22 -38.77
C ALA A 488 -10.94 -21.13 -38.49
N SER A 489 -11.92 -21.17 -39.37
CA SER A 489 -13.11 -22.02 -39.24
C SER A 489 -12.78 -23.51 -39.12
N ALA A 490 -11.65 -23.97 -39.68
CA ALA A 490 -11.18 -25.36 -39.57
C ALA A 490 -10.78 -25.73 -38.13
N ALA A 491 -10.42 -24.74 -37.30
CA ALA A 491 -10.06 -24.97 -35.89
C ALA A 491 -11.28 -25.18 -34.98
N LEU A 492 -12.46 -24.75 -35.33
CA LEU A 492 -13.64 -24.75 -34.46
C LEU A 492 -13.89 -26.09 -33.74
N PRO A 493 -13.76 -27.26 -34.36
CA PRO A 493 -13.92 -28.55 -33.68
C PRO A 493 -12.84 -28.80 -32.59
N ASN A 494 -11.67 -28.19 -32.76
CA ASN A 494 -10.50 -28.37 -31.90
C ASN A 494 -10.43 -27.30 -30.77
N LEU A 495 -11.39 -26.35 -30.75
CA LEU A 495 -11.49 -25.33 -29.67
C LEU A 495 -12.33 -25.81 -28.49
N VAL A 496 -12.94 -27.01 -28.56
CA VAL A 496 -13.76 -27.57 -27.47
C VAL A 496 -12.86 -28.21 -26.40
N GLY A 497 -12.98 -27.73 -25.18
CA GLY A 497 -12.21 -28.20 -24.03
C GLY A 497 -11.66 -27.08 -23.15
N THR A 498 -10.85 -27.47 -22.18
CA THR A 498 -10.10 -26.53 -21.31
C THR A 498 -8.93 -25.90 -22.06
N PRO A 499 -8.31 -24.81 -21.57
CA PRO A 499 -7.12 -24.21 -22.18
C PRO A 499 -6.02 -25.25 -22.49
N GLY A 500 -5.65 -26.14 -21.55
CA GLY A 500 -4.62 -27.16 -21.76
C GLY A 500 -4.99 -28.23 -22.78
N GLN A 501 -6.30 -28.49 -23.00
CA GLN A 501 -6.77 -29.41 -24.03
C GLN A 501 -6.77 -28.78 -25.43
N VAL A 502 -6.91 -27.46 -25.51
CA VAL A 502 -7.03 -26.71 -26.77
C VAL A 502 -5.66 -26.23 -27.26
N PHE A 503 -4.84 -25.65 -26.40
CA PHE A 503 -3.52 -25.09 -26.76
C PHE A 503 -2.41 -26.15 -26.75
N THR A 504 -2.67 -27.34 -27.30
CA THR A 504 -1.67 -28.41 -27.42
C THR A 504 -0.70 -28.16 -28.57
N ASP A 505 0.47 -28.79 -28.53
CA ASP A 505 1.45 -28.71 -29.60
C ASP A 505 0.85 -29.19 -30.94
N GLU A 506 0.09 -30.27 -30.92
CA GLU A 506 -0.59 -30.83 -32.06
C GLU A 506 -1.56 -29.82 -32.70
N ASN A 507 -2.38 -29.15 -31.91
CA ASN A 507 -3.35 -28.17 -32.41
C ASN A 507 -2.67 -26.92 -32.96
N ILE A 508 -1.62 -26.43 -32.30
CA ILE A 508 -0.89 -25.20 -32.71
C ILE A 508 -0.09 -25.44 -33.98
N THR A 509 0.61 -26.58 -34.11
CA THR A 509 1.44 -26.89 -35.29
C THR A 509 0.64 -27.26 -36.51
N ASN A 510 -0.62 -27.68 -36.34
CA ASN A 510 -1.50 -28.00 -37.47
C ASN A 510 -1.83 -26.74 -38.28
N ALA A 511 -1.26 -26.64 -39.47
CA ALA A 511 -1.43 -25.49 -40.38
C ALA A 511 -2.92 -25.17 -40.67
N SER A 512 -3.81 -26.20 -40.71
CA SER A 512 -5.23 -25.99 -40.97
C SER A 512 -5.94 -25.27 -39.84
N ASN A 513 -5.44 -25.35 -38.60
CA ASN A 513 -6.00 -24.65 -37.45
C ASN A 513 -5.66 -23.15 -37.43
N GLY A 514 -4.62 -22.70 -38.15
CA GLY A 514 -4.30 -21.30 -38.36
C GLY A 514 -4.03 -20.50 -37.07
N TYR A 515 -3.40 -21.14 -36.07
CA TYR A 515 -2.96 -20.41 -34.87
C TYR A 515 -1.90 -19.38 -35.20
N VAL A 516 -2.00 -18.23 -34.53
CA VAL A 516 -1.08 -17.10 -34.70
C VAL A 516 -0.67 -16.60 -33.29
N LEU A 517 0.62 -16.37 -33.13
CA LEU A 517 1.20 -15.59 -32.05
C LEU A 517 1.37 -14.16 -32.55
N SER A 518 0.88 -13.19 -31.79
CA SER A 518 0.97 -11.76 -32.10
C SER A 518 1.41 -10.96 -30.90
N LEU A 519 2.04 -9.81 -31.12
CA LEU A 519 2.15 -8.79 -30.06
C LEU A 519 0.76 -8.18 -29.85
N GLY A 520 0.32 -8.14 -28.59
CA GLY A 520 -1.03 -7.71 -28.22
C GLY A 520 -1.15 -6.22 -27.90
N GLY A 521 -0.06 -5.56 -27.55
CA GLY A 521 -0.02 -4.16 -27.15
C GLY A 521 -0.08 -3.17 -28.32
N ILE A 522 -0.36 -1.92 -27.99
CA ILE A 522 -0.31 -0.79 -28.96
C ILE A 522 1.08 -0.13 -29.01
N GLY A 523 2.05 -0.64 -28.24
CA GLY A 523 3.44 -0.17 -28.21
C GLY A 523 3.69 1.05 -27.32
N THR A 524 2.69 1.47 -26.53
CA THR A 524 2.79 2.63 -25.62
C THR A 524 2.46 2.26 -24.17
N GLU A 525 2.54 0.99 -23.82
CA GLU A 525 2.25 0.52 -22.46
C GLU A 525 3.42 0.75 -21.52
N SER A 526 4.63 0.90 -22.04
CA SER A 526 5.86 1.07 -21.27
C SER A 526 6.25 2.53 -21.14
N TYR A 527 6.89 2.91 -20.03
CA TYR A 527 7.37 4.27 -19.80
C TYR A 527 8.59 4.31 -18.87
N LEU A 528 9.36 5.39 -18.99
CA LEU A 528 10.41 5.77 -18.04
C LEU A 528 9.98 7.09 -17.39
N ALA A 529 10.22 7.22 -16.09
CA ALA A 529 9.88 8.43 -15.37
C ALA A 529 10.90 8.73 -14.28
N GLY A 530 10.91 9.96 -13.81
CA GLY A 530 11.75 10.36 -12.69
C GLY A 530 11.23 11.62 -12.03
N GLU A 531 11.61 11.80 -10.77
CA GLU A 531 11.32 13.00 -10.00
C GLU A 531 12.46 13.31 -9.04
N THR A 532 12.63 14.60 -8.76
CA THR A 532 13.61 15.12 -7.79
C THR A 532 12.99 16.17 -6.90
N ILE A 533 13.40 16.21 -5.64
CA ILE A 533 13.03 17.26 -4.67
C ILE A 533 14.30 17.69 -3.96
N ASP A 534 14.63 18.98 -4.11
CA ASP A 534 15.59 19.69 -3.26
C ASP A 534 14.83 20.53 -2.24
N ALA A 535 15.08 20.34 -0.95
CA ALA A 535 14.30 21.02 0.07
C ALA A 535 15.18 21.60 1.20
N ALA A 536 14.80 22.78 1.65
CA ALA A 536 15.37 23.42 2.83
C ALA A 536 14.26 23.90 3.76
N PHE A 537 14.44 23.74 5.06
CA PHE A 537 13.45 24.19 6.03
C PHE A 537 14.08 24.93 7.22
N GLY A 538 13.28 25.78 7.83
CA GLY A 538 13.61 26.43 9.08
C GLY A 538 12.37 26.56 9.95
N ASN A 539 12.53 26.30 11.24
CA ASN A 539 11.45 26.38 12.22
C ASN A 539 11.97 26.95 13.54
N VAL A 540 11.14 27.65 14.26
CA VAL A 540 11.41 28.13 15.62
C VAL A 540 10.29 27.68 16.53
N ASP A 541 10.63 26.92 17.58
CA ASP A 541 9.72 26.55 18.66
C ASP A 541 10.00 27.40 19.90
N VAL A 542 9.00 28.08 20.40
CA VAL A 542 9.12 29.00 21.55
C VAL A 542 8.11 28.59 22.61
N THR A 543 8.61 28.12 23.75
CA THR A 543 7.78 27.84 24.94
C THR A 543 7.95 28.95 25.96
N TRP A 544 6.84 29.58 26.39
CA TRP A 544 6.81 30.63 27.40
C TRP A 544 6.10 30.15 28.65
N LYS A 545 6.83 30.17 29.76
CA LYS A 545 6.34 29.78 31.12
C LYS A 545 5.70 28.38 31.13
N GLU A 546 6.14 27.49 30.28
CA GLU A 546 5.57 26.12 30.11
C GLU A 546 4.05 26.14 29.87
N THR A 547 3.48 27.32 29.55
CA THR A 547 2.04 27.52 29.39
C THR A 547 1.66 27.77 27.94
N TRP A 548 2.50 28.48 27.19
CA TRP A 548 2.26 28.77 25.78
C TRP A 548 3.44 28.27 24.95
N ARG A 549 3.15 27.55 23.90
CA ARG A 549 4.14 27.08 22.93
C ARG A 549 3.72 27.53 21.53
N LEU A 550 4.62 28.21 20.83
CA LEU A 550 4.46 28.61 19.45
C LEU A 550 5.55 27.93 18.63
N SER A 551 5.16 27.11 17.66
CA SER A 551 6.06 26.57 16.63
C SER A 551 5.71 27.21 15.32
N ALA A 552 6.67 27.85 14.61
CA ALA A 552 6.43 28.49 13.32
C ALA A 552 7.66 28.37 12.43
N GLY A 553 7.42 28.11 11.15
CA GLY A 553 8.48 27.94 10.18
C GLY A 553 7.97 27.83 8.75
N ALA A 554 8.87 27.53 7.83
CA ALA A 554 8.55 27.27 6.44
C ALA A 554 9.52 26.24 5.85
N ARG A 555 9.07 25.53 4.85
CA ARG A 555 9.86 24.67 3.99
C ARG A 555 9.81 25.22 2.57
N TRP A 556 10.93 25.23 1.90
CA TRP A 556 11.04 25.49 0.47
C TRP A 556 11.35 24.17 -0.21
N GLU A 557 10.69 23.90 -1.33
CA GLU A 557 10.96 22.76 -2.20
C GLU A 557 11.13 23.20 -3.64
N ASP A 558 12.17 22.72 -4.31
CA ASP A 558 12.37 22.73 -5.76
C ASP A 558 12.08 21.33 -6.26
N PHE A 559 10.97 21.17 -6.95
CA PHE A 559 10.42 19.91 -7.43
C PHE A 559 10.49 19.84 -8.95
N ALA A 560 11.00 18.75 -9.48
CA ALA A 560 10.96 18.48 -10.91
C ALA A 560 10.56 17.02 -11.17
N ARG A 561 9.80 16.80 -12.24
CA ARG A 561 9.38 15.47 -12.67
C ARG A 561 9.28 15.35 -14.19
N VAL A 562 9.40 14.12 -14.68
CA VAL A 562 9.20 13.78 -16.10
C VAL A 562 8.67 12.35 -16.20
N SER A 563 7.80 12.09 -17.18
CA SER A 563 7.41 10.73 -17.57
C SER A 563 7.33 10.67 -19.09
N VAL A 564 8.02 9.69 -19.69
CA VAL A 564 8.10 9.55 -21.14
C VAL A 564 7.68 8.14 -21.53
N PRO A 565 6.64 7.97 -22.37
CA PRO A 565 6.29 6.67 -22.91
C PRO A 565 7.41 6.16 -23.82
N ILE A 566 7.65 4.87 -23.75
CA ILE A 566 8.62 4.20 -24.61
C ILE A 566 7.96 3.06 -25.39
N ASP A 567 8.29 2.92 -26.67
CA ASP A 567 7.96 1.73 -27.44
C ASP A 567 9.16 0.77 -27.36
N GLN A 568 9.05 -0.26 -26.53
CA GLN A 568 10.11 -1.27 -26.41
C GLN A 568 10.28 -2.13 -27.67
N TYR A 569 9.38 -2.02 -28.66
CA TYR A 569 9.42 -2.72 -29.93
C TYR A 569 9.88 -1.83 -31.10
N GLU A 570 10.11 -0.54 -30.87
CA GLU A 570 10.70 0.35 -31.83
C GLU A 570 12.22 0.11 -31.92
N TYR A 571 12.59 -0.83 -32.77
CA TYR A 571 14.00 -1.12 -33.06
C TYR A 571 14.55 -0.12 -34.07
N ASP A 572 15.40 0.79 -33.62
CA ASP A 572 16.28 1.52 -34.52
C ASP A 572 17.28 0.50 -35.09
N THR A 573 17.21 0.33 -36.42
CA THR A 573 17.96 -0.67 -37.20
C THR A 573 19.49 -0.48 -37.13
N GLY A 574 20.04 -0.50 -35.93
CA GLY A 574 21.50 -0.37 -35.76
C GLY A 574 22.08 -0.46 -34.37
N VAL A 575 21.32 -0.27 -33.30
CA VAL A 575 21.93 -0.11 -31.96
C VAL A 575 21.26 -0.83 -30.82
N GLY A 576 20.03 -1.32 -30.92
CA GLY A 576 19.36 -2.05 -29.82
C GLY A 576 19.22 -1.23 -28.51
N ILE A 577 19.22 0.08 -28.57
CA ILE A 577 19.13 0.99 -27.43
C ILE A 577 17.85 1.78 -27.61
N ILE A 578 16.98 1.70 -26.61
CA ILE A 578 15.83 2.59 -26.47
C ILE A 578 16.38 4.02 -26.40
N ARG A 579 16.03 4.86 -27.37
CA ARG A 579 16.41 6.28 -27.38
C ARG A 579 15.16 7.10 -27.11
N VAL A 580 15.10 7.71 -25.93
CA VAL A 580 14.13 8.75 -25.66
C VAL A 580 14.71 10.08 -26.21
N PRO A 581 14.07 10.74 -27.19
CA PRO A 581 14.55 12.02 -27.69
C PRO A 581 14.59 13.06 -26.57
N LEU A 582 15.65 13.85 -26.51
CA LEU A 582 15.78 14.92 -25.50
C LEU A 582 14.63 15.93 -25.59
N GLU A 583 14.09 16.13 -26.78
CA GLU A 583 12.94 17.00 -27.00
C GLU A 583 11.68 16.47 -26.30
N ASP A 584 11.47 15.17 -26.29
CA ASP A 584 10.32 14.56 -25.60
C ASP A 584 10.47 14.68 -24.08
N ILE A 585 11.68 14.48 -23.55
CA ILE A 585 11.98 14.73 -22.13
C ILE A 585 11.70 16.18 -21.78
N GLN A 586 12.19 17.14 -22.57
CA GLN A 586 12.02 18.55 -22.31
C GLN A 586 10.55 19.02 -22.41
N ASN A 587 9.77 18.42 -23.32
CA ASN A 587 8.37 18.78 -23.52
C ASN A 587 7.46 18.22 -22.43
N GLN A 588 7.85 17.15 -21.75
CA GLN A 588 7.07 16.51 -20.68
C GLN A 588 7.59 16.84 -19.28
N ALA A 589 8.74 17.52 -19.19
CA ALA A 589 9.27 17.95 -17.90
C ALA A 589 8.39 19.02 -17.27
N PHE A 590 8.07 18.84 -15.99
CA PHE A 590 7.36 19.79 -15.15
C PHE A 590 8.26 20.16 -13.98
N ALA A 591 8.32 21.42 -13.62
CA ALA A 591 9.08 21.89 -12.47
C ALA A 591 8.34 23.02 -11.78
N GLU A 592 8.43 23.08 -10.46
CA GLU A 592 7.88 24.11 -9.59
C GLU A 592 8.78 24.34 -8.38
N ASP A 593 8.83 25.57 -7.89
CA ASP A 593 9.51 25.91 -6.64
C ASP A 593 8.58 26.74 -5.76
N ASP A 594 8.33 26.29 -4.52
CA ASP A 594 7.36 26.88 -3.63
C ASP A 594 7.77 26.86 -2.16
N PHE A 595 7.13 27.75 -1.38
CA PHE A 595 7.27 27.83 0.06
C PHE A 595 6.01 27.33 0.77
N TYR A 596 6.20 26.46 1.74
CA TYR A 596 5.13 25.83 2.53
C TYR A 596 5.24 26.27 4.00
N PRO A 597 4.56 27.36 4.39
CA PRO A 597 4.59 27.86 5.76
C PRO A 597 3.71 27.02 6.68
N ALA A 598 4.10 26.96 7.95
CA ALA A 598 3.30 26.34 9.01
C ALA A 598 3.46 27.09 10.33
N ALA A 599 2.38 27.13 11.11
CA ALA A 599 2.38 27.66 12.46
C ALA A 599 1.44 26.86 13.36
N ALA A 600 1.90 26.55 14.57
CA ALA A 600 1.12 25.86 15.59
C ALA A 600 1.23 26.60 16.92
N LEU A 601 0.09 26.91 17.56
CA LEU A 601 0.01 27.53 18.88
C LEU A 601 -0.62 26.56 19.86
N THR A 602 0.09 26.21 20.93
CA THR A 602 -0.41 25.35 22.00
C THR A 602 -0.54 26.12 23.32
N TRP A 603 -1.71 26.01 23.93
CA TRP A 603 -1.98 26.51 25.26
C TRP A 603 -2.01 25.35 26.24
N MET A 604 -1.15 25.41 27.27
CA MET A 604 -0.95 24.40 28.30
C MET A 604 -1.14 25.00 29.70
N PRO A 605 -2.39 25.26 30.12
CA PRO A 605 -2.66 25.92 31.42
C PRO A 605 -2.37 25.04 32.64
N GLY A 606 -1.88 23.83 32.44
CA GLY A 606 -1.75 22.81 33.48
C GLY A 606 -3.09 22.11 33.71
N GLN A 607 -3.63 22.15 34.94
CA GLN A 607 -4.87 21.47 35.28
C GLN A 607 -6.11 22.23 34.76
N LEU A 608 -6.89 21.57 33.90
CA LEU A 608 -8.20 22.04 33.45
C LEU A 608 -9.11 20.81 33.27
N TRP A 609 -9.86 20.43 34.28
CA TRP A 609 -10.70 19.22 34.36
C TRP A 609 -9.95 17.89 34.23
N ALA A 610 -8.63 17.94 34.09
CA ALA A 610 -7.69 16.82 33.99
C ALA A 610 -6.38 17.20 34.66
N ASP A 611 -5.44 16.28 34.82
CA ASP A 611 -4.12 16.53 35.38
C ASP A 611 -3.25 17.36 34.44
N GLN A 612 -3.41 17.13 33.12
CA GLN A 612 -2.83 17.98 32.07
C GLN A 612 -3.89 18.27 31.00
N PHE A 613 -3.86 19.46 30.49
CA PHE A 613 -4.69 19.90 29.37
C PHE A 613 -3.86 20.63 28.33
N GLN A 614 -4.14 20.38 27.07
CA GLN A 614 -3.55 21.11 25.96
C GLN A 614 -4.63 21.50 24.95
N LEU A 615 -4.55 22.74 24.46
CA LEU A 615 -5.34 23.21 23.31
C LEU A 615 -4.40 23.68 22.22
N ARG A 616 -4.41 22.99 21.11
CA ARG A 616 -3.56 23.28 19.93
C ARG A 616 -4.39 23.87 18.82
N PHE A 617 -3.87 24.93 18.21
CA PHE A 617 -4.33 25.49 16.95
C PHE A 617 -3.19 25.35 15.95
N GLY A 618 -3.47 24.82 14.74
CA GLY A 618 -2.54 24.68 13.64
C GLY A 618 -3.05 25.33 12.38
N TRP A 619 -2.15 25.95 11.62
CA TRP A 619 -2.38 26.43 10.27
C TRP A 619 -1.17 26.09 9.40
N SER A 620 -1.41 25.63 8.16
CA SER A 620 -0.34 25.36 7.22
C SER A 620 -0.82 25.42 5.78
N GLU A 621 0.13 25.66 4.87
CA GLU A 621 -0.02 25.47 3.43
C GLU A 621 0.85 24.28 3.00
N THR A 622 0.30 23.42 2.16
CA THR A 622 0.91 22.16 1.71
C THR A 622 0.50 21.87 0.28
N THR A 623 1.06 20.81 -0.31
CA THR A 623 0.73 20.42 -1.69
C THR A 623 0.35 18.92 -1.77
N ALA A 624 -0.26 18.54 -2.90
CA ALA A 624 -0.35 17.14 -3.33
C ALA A 624 0.03 17.07 -4.81
N ARG A 625 0.94 16.16 -5.13
CA ARG A 625 1.51 16.01 -6.47
C ARG A 625 0.94 14.78 -7.14
N ALA A 626 0.77 14.85 -8.48
CA ALA A 626 0.41 13.67 -9.24
C ALA A 626 1.57 12.67 -9.26
N ASP A 627 1.22 11.39 -9.16
CA ASP A 627 2.18 10.29 -9.30
C ASP A 627 2.76 10.22 -10.73
N LEU A 628 3.96 9.66 -10.85
CA LEU A 628 4.60 9.43 -12.15
C LEU A 628 3.74 8.59 -13.10
N ARG A 629 2.90 7.70 -12.56
CA ARG A 629 1.94 6.91 -13.32
C ARG A 629 0.77 7.75 -13.83
N GLU A 630 0.26 8.65 -12.98
CA GLU A 630 -0.88 9.50 -13.32
C GLU A 630 -0.57 10.50 -14.44
N ILE A 631 0.69 10.89 -14.59
CA ILE A 631 1.16 11.76 -15.66
C ILE A 631 1.66 11.00 -16.89
N SER A 632 1.83 9.68 -16.82
CA SER A 632 2.30 8.87 -17.94
C SER A 632 1.20 8.72 -18.98
N ASP A 633 1.49 9.04 -20.25
CA ASP A 633 0.56 8.79 -21.36
C ASP A 633 0.42 7.28 -21.71
N ALA A 634 1.16 6.41 -21.01
CA ALA A 634 1.04 4.97 -21.15
C ALA A 634 -0.30 4.47 -20.61
N THR A 635 -0.88 3.49 -21.32
CA THR A 635 -2.14 2.84 -20.91
C THR A 635 -1.85 1.57 -20.13
N PHE A 636 -2.48 1.37 -18.99
CA PHE A 636 -2.39 0.15 -18.21
C PHE A 636 -3.78 -0.39 -17.84
N ILE A 637 -3.82 -1.59 -17.31
CA ILE A 637 -5.03 -2.18 -16.77
C ILE A 637 -4.95 -2.16 -15.26
N ASP A 638 -5.92 -1.51 -14.63
CA ASP A 638 -6.06 -1.50 -13.19
C ASP A 638 -6.39 -2.93 -12.70
N PRO A 639 -5.59 -3.50 -11.80
CA PRO A 639 -5.75 -4.90 -11.39
C PRO A 639 -7.02 -5.15 -10.55
N LEU A 640 -7.62 -4.11 -9.97
CA LEU A 640 -8.82 -4.21 -9.13
C LEU A 640 -10.10 -4.10 -9.95
N THR A 641 -10.15 -3.12 -10.85
CA THR A 641 -11.34 -2.80 -11.64
C THR A 641 -11.31 -3.43 -13.03
N GLU A 642 -10.16 -3.93 -13.49
CA GLU A 642 -9.87 -4.37 -14.85
C GLU A 642 -10.09 -3.27 -15.92
N ALA A 643 -10.25 -2.02 -15.45
CA ALA A 643 -10.40 -0.86 -16.31
C ALA A 643 -9.09 -0.50 -17.00
N ARG A 644 -9.17 0.01 -18.23
CA ARG A 644 -8.03 0.63 -18.90
C ARG A 644 -7.82 2.03 -18.34
N VAL A 645 -6.66 2.28 -17.76
CA VAL A 645 -6.29 3.58 -17.20
C VAL A 645 -5.25 4.24 -18.06
N ARG A 646 -5.46 5.50 -18.42
CA ARG A 646 -4.49 6.34 -19.14
C ARG A 646 -4.19 7.56 -18.30
N GLY A 647 -2.90 7.82 -18.09
CA GLY A 647 -2.47 9.02 -17.38
C GLY A 647 -2.72 10.31 -18.17
N ASN A 648 -2.52 11.43 -17.50
CA ASN A 648 -2.70 12.78 -18.07
C ASN A 648 -1.44 13.62 -17.78
N PRO A 649 -0.58 13.85 -18.76
CA PRO A 649 0.66 14.61 -18.59
C PRO A 649 0.43 16.09 -18.25
N ASN A 650 -0.81 16.60 -18.39
CA ASN A 650 -1.16 17.99 -18.09
C ASN A 650 -1.59 18.23 -16.64
N LEU A 651 -1.51 17.23 -15.77
CA LEU A 651 -1.83 17.39 -14.36
C LEU A 651 -0.86 18.39 -13.70
N VAL A 652 -1.44 19.28 -12.89
CA VAL A 652 -0.69 20.20 -12.03
C VAL A 652 -0.83 19.79 -10.58
N SER A 653 0.05 20.30 -9.73
CA SER A 653 -0.01 20.07 -8.28
C SER A 653 -1.29 20.69 -7.68
N SER A 654 -1.80 20.09 -6.62
CA SER A 654 -2.90 20.63 -5.82
C SER A 654 -2.34 21.43 -4.67
N ASP A 655 -2.90 22.62 -4.40
CA ASP A 655 -2.54 23.46 -3.26
C ASP A 655 -3.55 23.25 -2.13
N LEU A 656 -3.07 23.10 -0.91
CA LEU A 656 -3.92 22.86 0.25
C LEU A 656 -3.66 23.88 1.37
N THR A 657 -4.75 24.43 1.92
CA THR A 657 -4.73 25.18 3.17
C THR A 657 -5.35 24.31 4.27
N ASN A 658 -4.61 24.10 5.36
CA ASN A 658 -5.03 23.27 6.48
C ASN A 658 -5.23 24.10 7.75
N LEU A 659 -6.34 23.83 8.46
CA LEU A 659 -6.64 24.39 9.78
C LEU A 659 -7.00 23.26 10.75
N ASP A 660 -6.39 23.26 11.91
CA ASP A 660 -6.59 22.29 12.98
C ASP A 660 -6.86 22.97 14.32
N LEU A 661 -7.80 22.45 15.09
CA LEU A 661 -8.01 22.81 16.50
C LEU A 661 -8.22 21.53 17.31
N ARG A 662 -7.32 21.25 18.27
CA ARG A 662 -7.35 20.02 19.09
C ARG A 662 -7.25 20.33 20.56
N GLY A 663 -8.23 19.86 21.35
CA GLY A 663 -8.21 19.84 22.79
C GLY A 663 -7.92 18.45 23.33
N GLU A 664 -6.97 18.33 24.25
CA GLU A 664 -6.54 17.06 24.84
C GLU A 664 -6.54 17.15 26.36
N TRP A 665 -7.22 16.20 27.00
CA TRP A 665 -7.31 16.03 28.46
C TRP A 665 -6.63 14.72 28.85
N PHE A 666 -5.58 14.81 29.64
CA PHE A 666 -4.83 13.67 30.16
C PHE A 666 -5.04 13.54 31.66
N PHE A 667 -5.41 12.37 32.11
CA PHE A 667 -5.68 12.06 33.51
C PHE A 667 -4.58 11.15 34.06
N GLY A 668 -4.19 11.33 35.34
CA GLY A 668 -3.11 10.55 35.96
C GLY A 668 -3.38 9.03 36.07
N SER A 669 -4.59 8.60 35.75
CA SER A 669 -4.96 7.18 35.62
C SER A 669 -4.56 6.56 34.26
N GLY A 670 -3.94 7.32 33.36
CA GLY A 670 -3.74 6.91 31.95
C GLY A 670 -4.96 7.12 31.05
N ASP A 671 -6.10 7.54 31.61
CA ASP A 671 -7.29 7.91 30.86
C ASP A 671 -7.02 9.16 30.04
N ASN A 672 -7.62 9.26 28.87
CA ASN A 672 -7.54 10.47 28.05
C ASN A 672 -8.82 10.71 27.26
N LEU A 673 -9.00 11.97 26.89
CA LEU A 673 -10.04 12.42 25.98
C LEU A 673 -9.42 13.43 25.00
N THR A 674 -9.65 13.24 23.72
CA THR A 674 -9.21 14.15 22.67
C THR A 674 -10.39 14.55 21.80
N VAL A 675 -10.47 15.84 21.47
CA VAL A 675 -11.47 16.38 20.56
C VAL A 675 -10.74 17.27 19.54
N SER A 676 -10.87 16.95 18.26
CA SER A 676 -10.26 17.69 17.17
C SER A 676 -11.29 18.18 16.17
N LEU A 677 -11.12 19.41 15.70
CA LEU A 677 -11.80 19.97 14.54
C LEU A 677 -10.76 20.22 13.45
N PHE A 678 -11.11 19.93 12.22
CA PHE A 678 -10.24 20.21 11.08
C PHE A 678 -11.01 20.78 9.91
N TYR A 679 -10.33 21.60 9.11
CA TYR A 679 -10.78 22.14 7.84
C TYR A 679 -9.63 22.13 6.83
N LYS A 680 -9.91 21.72 5.62
CA LYS A 680 -8.96 21.71 4.51
C LYS A 680 -9.64 22.28 3.28
N ASP A 681 -8.97 23.22 2.62
CA ASP A 681 -9.34 23.79 1.33
C ASP A 681 -8.33 23.35 0.27
N ILE A 682 -8.80 22.84 -0.85
CA ILE A 682 -7.97 22.23 -1.88
C ILE A 682 -8.27 22.88 -3.22
N THR A 683 -7.27 23.48 -3.80
CA THR A 683 -7.31 24.00 -5.17
C THR A 683 -6.72 22.98 -6.13
N ASN A 684 -7.33 22.80 -7.31
CA ASN A 684 -6.92 21.82 -8.32
C ASN A 684 -6.81 20.37 -7.81
N PRO A 685 -7.76 19.82 -7.02
CA PRO A 685 -7.68 18.44 -6.57
C PRO A 685 -7.60 17.49 -7.76
N ILE A 686 -6.75 16.43 -7.62
CA ILE A 686 -6.60 15.41 -8.66
C ILE A 686 -7.63 14.32 -8.42
N GLU A 687 -8.43 14.02 -9.45
CA GLU A 687 -9.52 13.04 -9.41
C GLU A 687 -9.41 12.01 -10.53
N THR A 688 -9.74 10.76 -10.20
CA THR A 688 -9.90 9.70 -11.20
C THR A 688 -11.31 9.76 -11.76
N VAL A 689 -11.42 9.78 -13.07
CA VAL A 689 -12.70 9.92 -13.77
C VAL A 689 -12.79 8.93 -14.93
N GLU A 690 -14.02 8.60 -15.32
CA GLU A 690 -14.26 7.79 -16.50
C GLU A 690 -13.91 8.59 -17.76
N ALA A 691 -13.03 8.02 -18.59
CA ALA A 691 -12.69 8.58 -19.89
C ALA A 691 -13.71 8.12 -20.95
N PRO A 692 -14.04 8.97 -21.93
CA PRO A 692 -14.88 8.54 -23.05
C PRO A 692 -14.22 7.38 -23.80
N GLY A 693 -14.80 6.18 -23.71
CA GLY A 693 -14.36 4.97 -24.41
C GLY A 693 -15.38 4.53 -25.45
N SER A 694 -14.99 3.63 -26.34
CA SER A 694 -15.89 2.94 -27.25
C SER A 694 -16.29 1.60 -26.64
N ASP A 695 -17.58 1.42 -26.38
CA ASP A 695 -18.24 0.15 -26.01
C ASP A 695 -17.65 -0.58 -24.78
N ASP A 696 -18.21 -1.54 -24.25
CA ASP A 696 -17.96 -2.55 -23.21
C ASP A 696 -16.77 -2.42 -22.22
N ASN A 697 -15.79 -1.53 -22.40
CA ASN A 697 -14.65 -1.34 -21.49
C ASN A 697 -14.66 0.08 -20.89
N ILE A 698 -14.73 0.16 -19.57
CA ILE A 698 -14.55 1.40 -18.83
C ILE A 698 -13.11 1.86 -18.98
N GLY A 699 -12.92 3.06 -19.56
CA GLY A 699 -11.63 3.75 -19.54
C GLY A 699 -11.58 4.71 -18.36
N LEU A 700 -10.47 4.76 -17.65
CA LEU A 700 -10.22 5.73 -16.58
C LEU A 700 -9.10 6.68 -16.97
N THR A 701 -9.16 7.91 -16.48
CA THR A 701 -8.11 8.92 -16.61
C THR A 701 -8.11 9.85 -15.39
N PHE A 702 -7.16 10.76 -15.35
CA PHE A 702 -6.99 11.71 -14.24
C PHE A 702 -7.21 13.15 -14.72
N ILE A 703 -7.83 13.95 -13.87
CA ILE A 703 -8.05 15.39 -14.12
C ILE A 703 -7.74 16.19 -12.87
N ASN A 704 -7.43 17.48 -13.05
CA ASN A 704 -7.55 18.43 -11.96
C ASN A 704 -8.99 18.94 -11.94
N ALA A 705 -9.71 18.72 -10.84
CA ALA A 705 -11.00 19.35 -10.57
C ALA A 705 -10.78 20.82 -10.13
N ALA A 706 -11.84 21.60 -10.04
CA ALA A 706 -11.72 23.04 -9.74
C ALA A 706 -11.36 23.28 -8.27
N SER A 707 -12.05 22.64 -7.33
CA SER A 707 -11.81 22.78 -5.89
C SER A 707 -12.42 21.66 -5.09
N ALA A 708 -11.91 21.46 -3.88
CA ALA A 708 -12.57 20.63 -2.88
C ALA A 708 -12.38 21.24 -1.48
N ASP A 709 -13.33 21.02 -0.60
CA ASP A 709 -13.19 21.27 0.83
C ASP A 709 -13.55 20.05 1.66
N VAL A 710 -12.86 19.90 2.79
CA VAL A 710 -13.08 18.81 3.75
C VAL A 710 -13.07 19.38 5.15
N TYR A 711 -14.06 19.02 5.97
CA TYR A 711 -14.12 19.44 7.36
C TYR A 711 -14.71 18.36 8.25
N GLY A 712 -14.35 18.35 9.54
CA GLY A 712 -14.86 17.33 10.43
C GLY A 712 -14.50 17.50 11.89
N LEU A 713 -15.05 16.59 12.67
CA LEU A 713 -14.87 16.42 14.10
C LEU A 713 -14.31 15.02 14.37
N GLU A 714 -13.25 14.94 15.15
CA GLU A 714 -12.69 13.70 15.69
C GLU A 714 -12.83 13.71 17.21
N VAL A 715 -13.30 12.62 17.78
CA VAL A 715 -13.35 12.38 19.23
C VAL A 715 -12.69 11.05 19.53
N GLU A 716 -11.71 11.06 20.43
CA GLU A 716 -10.98 9.87 20.87
C GLU A 716 -10.99 9.80 22.38
N TRP A 717 -11.09 8.60 22.93
CA TRP A 717 -11.05 8.38 24.39
C TRP A 717 -10.41 7.04 24.72
N LEU A 718 -9.77 7.02 25.90
CA LEU A 718 -9.39 5.83 26.65
C LEU A 718 -9.88 6.00 28.07
N LYS A 719 -10.65 5.02 28.59
CA LYS A 719 -11.23 5.08 29.93
C LYS A 719 -11.16 3.73 30.62
N GLY A 720 -10.48 3.68 31.79
CA GLY A 720 -10.57 2.58 32.74
C GLY A 720 -11.97 2.47 33.34
N LEU A 721 -12.45 1.25 33.54
CA LEU A 721 -13.78 0.98 34.12
C LEU A 721 -13.74 0.70 35.66
N ASP A 722 -12.69 1.16 36.34
CA ASP A 722 -12.48 1.07 37.80
C ASP A 722 -13.66 1.57 38.61
N PHE A 723 -14.39 2.60 38.14
CA PHE A 723 -15.59 3.16 38.74
C PHE A 723 -16.76 2.17 38.87
N MET A 724 -16.77 1.06 38.11
CA MET A 724 -17.82 0.05 38.13
C MET A 724 -17.80 -0.84 39.37
N SER A 725 -16.81 -0.66 40.28
CA SER A 725 -16.72 -1.34 41.60
C SER A 725 -16.84 -2.88 41.51
N LEU A 726 -16.17 -3.52 40.57
CA LEU A 726 -16.16 -4.97 40.35
C LEU A 726 -15.22 -5.74 41.32
N GLY A 727 -14.85 -5.14 42.45
CA GLY A 727 -13.92 -5.67 43.45
C GLY A 727 -12.49 -5.74 42.86
N LYS A 728 -11.80 -6.88 42.98
CA LYS A 728 -10.46 -7.05 42.46
C LYS A 728 -10.37 -7.03 40.90
N TRP A 729 -11.52 -6.98 40.22
CA TRP A 729 -11.63 -6.87 38.78
C TRP A 729 -11.92 -5.46 38.29
N SER A 730 -12.00 -4.48 39.18
CA SER A 730 -12.34 -3.10 38.83
C SER A 730 -11.37 -2.51 37.81
N ASP A 731 -10.07 -2.75 38.00
CA ASP A 731 -9.01 -2.21 37.14
C ASP A 731 -8.72 -3.10 35.94
N ALA A 732 -9.46 -4.21 35.79
CA ALA A 732 -9.23 -5.19 34.73
C ALA A 732 -9.83 -4.80 33.38
N PHE A 733 -10.82 -3.90 33.39
CA PHE A 733 -11.54 -3.53 32.16
C PHE A 733 -11.29 -2.08 31.77
N PHE A 734 -11.20 -1.85 30.47
CA PHE A 734 -11.14 -0.52 29.91
C PHE A 734 -11.93 -0.45 28.60
N VAL A 735 -12.35 0.74 28.24
CA VAL A 735 -12.96 1.04 26.93
C VAL A 735 -12.13 2.11 26.25
N SER A 736 -11.73 1.87 25.02
CA SER A 736 -11.15 2.88 24.15
C SER A 736 -11.94 2.97 22.86
N GLY A 737 -11.82 4.09 22.17
CA GLY A 737 -12.46 4.26 20.89
C GLY A 737 -12.25 5.64 20.31
N ASN A 738 -12.65 5.75 19.08
CA ASN A 738 -12.74 7.04 18.39
C ASN A 738 -13.95 7.06 17.45
N VAL A 739 -14.43 8.26 17.23
CA VAL A 739 -15.49 8.56 16.27
C VAL A 739 -15.04 9.77 15.46
N THR A 740 -15.13 9.64 14.16
CA THR A 740 -14.94 10.74 13.22
C THR A 740 -16.24 11.01 12.48
N ILE A 741 -16.61 12.26 12.38
CA ILE A 741 -17.74 12.73 11.57
C ILE A 741 -17.18 13.84 10.67
N SER A 742 -17.27 13.65 9.36
CA SER A 742 -16.71 14.60 8.39
C SER A 742 -17.57 14.68 7.15
N ASP A 743 -17.41 15.77 6.41
CA ASP A 743 -18.02 15.93 5.10
C ASP A 743 -17.02 16.57 4.14
N SER A 744 -17.20 16.33 2.86
CA SER A 744 -16.40 16.92 1.79
C SER A 744 -17.28 17.36 0.63
N ASN A 745 -16.85 18.39 -0.05
CA ASN A 745 -17.51 18.87 -1.25
C ASN A 745 -16.45 19.09 -2.34
N LEU A 746 -16.58 18.33 -3.42
CA LEU A 746 -15.73 18.40 -4.60
C LEU A 746 -16.52 19.07 -5.72
N THR A 747 -15.94 20.07 -6.36
CA THR A 747 -16.46 20.72 -7.57
C THR A 747 -15.53 20.40 -8.74
N ILE A 748 -16.03 19.67 -9.72
CA ILE A 748 -15.24 19.26 -10.91
C ILE A 748 -14.95 20.45 -11.82
N GLY A 749 -15.93 21.32 -12.07
CA GLY A 749 -15.78 22.50 -12.91
C GLY A 749 -15.86 22.19 -14.41
N SER A 750 -15.09 22.95 -15.20
CA SER A 750 -15.15 22.89 -16.67
C SER A 750 -14.54 21.60 -17.26
N ASN A 751 -13.80 20.86 -16.47
CA ASN A 751 -13.13 19.61 -16.87
C ASN A 751 -14.02 18.37 -16.64
N ALA A 752 -15.34 18.58 -16.49
CA ALA A 752 -16.28 17.53 -16.06
C ALA A 752 -16.36 16.32 -16.99
N LEU A 753 -15.74 16.35 -18.17
CA LEU A 753 -15.84 15.28 -19.18
C LEU A 753 -17.31 14.86 -19.32
N ASN A 754 -17.64 13.60 -19.19
CA ASN A 754 -19.03 13.11 -19.23
C ASN A 754 -19.59 12.78 -17.84
N LEU A 755 -19.01 13.32 -16.77
CA LEU A 755 -19.47 13.06 -15.42
C LEU A 755 -20.92 13.49 -15.20
N THR A 756 -21.70 12.68 -14.51
CA THR A 756 -23.11 12.97 -14.20
C THR A 756 -23.22 14.08 -13.16
N ASN A 757 -22.39 14.03 -12.12
CA ASN A 757 -22.41 14.96 -11.01
C ASN A 757 -21.19 15.89 -11.07
N ASN A 758 -21.42 17.22 -11.17
CA ASN A 758 -20.33 18.20 -11.09
C ASN A 758 -19.95 18.55 -9.65
N GLU A 759 -20.81 18.27 -8.69
CA GLU A 759 -20.60 18.45 -7.26
C GLU A 759 -20.93 17.13 -6.55
N ARG A 760 -20.00 16.65 -5.72
CA ARG A 760 -20.14 15.40 -4.94
C ARG A 760 -19.15 15.36 -3.79
N ARG A 761 -19.24 14.34 -2.92
CA ARG A 761 -18.15 14.02 -1.99
C ARG A 761 -16.91 13.53 -2.74
N LEU A 762 -15.74 13.68 -2.10
CA LEU A 762 -14.51 13.05 -2.56
C LEU A 762 -14.66 11.54 -2.62
N THR A 763 -13.99 10.93 -3.59
CA THR A 763 -13.96 9.48 -3.74
C THR A 763 -13.38 8.83 -2.48
N GLN A 764 -13.99 7.73 -2.01
CA GLN A 764 -13.62 6.98 -0.80
C GLN A 764 -13.75 7.76 0.53
N HIS A 765 -14.36 8.94 0.55
CA HIS A 765 -14.64 9.68 1.79
C HIS A 765 -15.89 9.11 2.48
N ALA A 766 -15.70 8.54 3.68
CA ALA A 766 -16.79 8.09 4.53
C ALA A 766 -17.24 9.21 5.48
N PRO A 767 -18.54 9.58 5.53
CA PRO A 767 -19.07 10.62 6.41
C PRO A 767 -18.85 10.37 7.90
N TRP A 768 -18.83 9.11 8.31
CA TRP A 768 -18.43 8.74 9.67
C TRP A 768 -17.61 7.46 9.69
N VAL A 769 -16.71 7.40 10.68
CA VAL A 769 -15.90 6.23 11.02
C VAL A 769 -15.95 6.02 12.52
N ILE A 770 -16.17 4.80 12.97
CA ILE A 770 -16.26 4.42 14.38
C ILE A 770 -15.31 3.28 14.67
N ASN A 771 -14.47 3.44 15.69
CA ASN A 771 -13.65 2.39 16.27
C ASN A 771 -13.99 2.28 17.76
N LEU A 772 -14.32 1.10 18.23
CA LEU A 772 -14.59 0.82 19.63
C LEU A 772 -13.82 -0.41 20.08
N GLN A 773 -13.24 -0.37 21.25
CA GLN A 773 -12.55 -1.51 21.86
C GLN A 773 -12.96 -1.65 23.32
N LEU A 774 -13.36 -2.87 23.70
CA LEU A 774 -13.48 -3.29 25.08
C LEU A 774 -12.29 -4.21 25.40
N GLY A 775 -11.43 -3.78 26.30
CA GLY A 775 -10.25 -4.53 26.73
C GLY A 775 -10.43 -5.09 28.14
N PHE A 776 -9.77 -6.22 28.36
CA PHE A 776 -9.71 -6.92 29.62
C PHE A 776 -8.29 -7.40 29.88
N ASP A 777 -7.71 -7.02 31.03
CA ASP A 777 -6.43 -7.51 31.54
C ASP A 777 -6.66 -8.10 32.95
N ALA A 778 -6.46 -9.40 33.09
CA ALA A 778 -6.70 -10.07 34.36
C ALA A 778 -5.71 -9.60 35.44
N PRO A 779 -6.12 -9.40 36.70
CA PRO A 779 -5.25 -8.97 37.79
C PRO A 779 -4.09 -9.93 38.11
N ASN A 780 -4.11 -11.14 37.57
CA ASN A 780 -3.01 -12.12 37.68
C ASN A 780 -2.06 -12.11 36.47
N GLU A 781 -2.25 -11.15 35.55
CA GLU A 781 -1.47 -10.94 34.32
C GLU A 781 -1.38 -12.16 33.38
N ARG A 782 -2.21 -13.19 33.61
CA ARG A 782 -2.19 -14.43 32.83
C ARG A 782 -3.21 -14.45 31.69
N HIS A 783 -4.13 -13.51 31.65
CA HIS A 783 -5.18 -13.47 30.64
C HIS A 783 -5.39 -12.03 30.17
N SER A 784 -5.40 -11.82 28.90
CA SER A 784 -5.90 -10.59 28.28
C SER A 784 -6.91 -10.92 27.18
N ALA A 785 -7.87 -10.03 26.99
CA ALA A 785 -8.84 -10.14 25.92
C ALA A 785 -9.18 -8.78 25.35
N SER A 786 -9.51 -8.75 24.07
CA SER A 786 -9.95 -7.54 23.38
C SER A 786 -11.11 -7.89 22.45
N LEU A 787 -12.18 -7.10 22.55
CA LEU A 787 -13.28 -7.08 21.60
C LEU A 787 -13.20 -5.75 20.86
N ALA A 788 -12.95 -5.77 19.58
CA ALA A 788 -12.81 -4.59 18.74
C ALA A 788 -13.90 -4.55 17.67
N TYR A 789 -14.54 -3.39 17.53
CA TYR A 789 -15.53 -3.09 16.50
C TYR A 789 -15.05 -1.92 15.69
N ASN A 790 -15.08 -2.08 14.37
CA ASN A 790 -14.75 -1.05 13.39
C ASN A 790 -15.90 -0.94 12.39
N ALA A 791 -16.32 0.28 12.08
CA ALA A 791 -17.33 0.53 11.06
C ALA A 791 -17.10 1.88 10.37
N PHE A 792 -17.47 1.96 9.09
CA PHE A 792 -17.53 3.20 8.33
C PHE A 792 -18.84 3.29 7.53
N ASP A 793 -19.22 4.51 7.16
CA ASP A 793 -20.42 4.81 6.38
C ASP A 793 -20.22 4.56 4.90
N GLU A 794 -21.31 4.63 4.13
CA GLU A 794 -21.24 4.59 2.67
C GLU A 794 -20.27 5.64 2.13
N ARG A 795 -19.52 5.28 1.09
CA ARG A 795 -18.56 6.18 0.46
C ARG A 795 -18.59 6.04 -1.06
N VAL A 796 -18.33 7.14 -1.77
CA VAL A 796 -18.25 7.12 -3.23
C VAL A 796 -17.13 6.17 -3.66
N PHE A 797 -17.46 5.11 -4.37
CA PHE A 797 -16.49 4.16 -4.92
C PHE A 797 -15.93 4.66 -6.25
N PHE A 798 -16.82 5.01 -7.19
CA PHE A 798 -16.44 5.73 -8.40
C PHE A 798 -17.57 6.70 -8.85
N ALA A 799 -17.16 7.74 -9.58
CA ALA A 799 -18.06 8.75 -10.08
C ALA A 799 -18.86 8.23 -11.28
N GLY A 800 -20.16 8.50 -11.31
CA GLY A 800 -21.02 8.15 -12.42
C GLY A 800 -20.81 9.04 -13.64
N SER A 801 -21.00 8.49 -14.84
CA SER A 801 -20.84 9.19 -16.10
C SER A 801 -22.04 8.97 -17.02
N ASN A 802 -22.19 9.81 -18.04
CA ASN A 802 -23.23 9.70 -19.09
C ASN A 802 -24.67 9.58 -18.55
N GLY A 803 -24.96 10.14 -17.38
CA GLY A 803 -26.27 10.09 -16.72
C GLY A 803 -26.44 8.93 -15.74
N ALA A 804 -25.47 8.03 -15.61
CA ALA A 804 -25.46 7.03 -14.55
C ALA A 804 -25.15 7.71 -13.20
N PRO A 805 -25.78 7.31 -12.08
CA PRO A 805 -25.44 7.82 -10.75
C PRO A 805 -24.06 7.36 -10.30
N ASP A 806 -23.52 8.04 -9.28
CA ASP A 806 -22.28 7.58 -8.62
C ASP A 806 -22.51 6.19 -7.99
N ALA A 807 -21.44 5.39 -7.92
CA ALA A 807 -21.44 4.11 -7.23
C ALA A 807 -20.91 4.29 -5.81
N TYR A 808 -21.55 3.62 -4.84
CA TYR A 808 -21.24 3.73 -3.42
C TYR A 808 -20.89 2.37 -2.84
N GLU A 809 -19.71 2.31 -2.19
CA GLU A 809 -19.40 1.20 -1.29
C GLU A 809 -20.27 1.33 -0.03
N GLN A 810 -20.93 0.24 0.32
CA GLN A 810 -21.87 0.20 1.42
C GLN A 810 -21.15 0.15 2.78
N PRO A 811 -21.81 0.53 3.90
CA PRO A 811 -21.22 0.48 5.22
C PRO A 811 -20.70 -0.92 5.55
N PHE A 812 -19.46 -0.99 6.05
CA PHE A 812 -18.83 -2.24 6.46
C PHE A 812 -18.65 -2.28 7.98
N HIS A 813 -19.03 -3.38 8.61
CA HIS A 813 -19.02 -3.57 10.06
C HIS A 813 -18.13 -4.77 10.44
N SER A 814 -16.96 -4.54 11.01
CA SER A 814 -16.06 -5.61 11.49
C SER A 814 -16.15 -5.75 13.00
N LEU A 815 -16.30 -6.98 13.47
CA LEU A 815 -16.18 -7.35 14.88
C LEU A 815 -15.08 -8.38 15.05
N ASP A 816 -14.05 -8.02 15.83
CA ASP A 816 -12.85 -8.83 16.03
C ASP A 816 -12.71 -9.17 17.53
N VAL A 817 -12.26 -10.40 17.83
CA VAL A 817 -11.96 -10.88 19.18
C VAL A 817 -10.54 -11.42 19.23
N VAL A 818 -9.80 -10.99 20.26
CA VAL A 818 -8.47 -11.52 20.56
C VAL A 818 -8.47 -11.98 22.02
N TYR A 819 -7.91 -13.16 22.28
CA TYR A 819 -7.69 -13.67 23.62
C TYR A 819 -6.27 -14.21 23.72
N SER A 820 -5.55 -13.73 24.74
CA SER A 820 -4.18 -14.18 25.05
C SER A 820 -4.12 -14.82 26.42
N TYR A 821 -3.44 -15.96 26.49
CA TYR A 821 -3.14 -16.67 27.72
C TYR A 821 -1.63 -16.80 27.93
N TYR A 822 -1.16 -16.36 29.07
CA TYR A 822 0.25 -16.40 29.46
C TYR A 822 0.45 -17.48 30.53
N PRO A 823 0.76 -18.73 30.15
CA PRO A 823 1.01 -19.82 31.12
C PRO A 823 2.22 -19.52 32.00
N ILE A 824 3.23 -18.88 31.45
CA ILE A 824 4.44 -18.32 32.07
C ILE A 824 4.74 -16.97 31.45
N GLU A 825 5.55 -16.14 32.07
CA GLU A 825 5.91 -14.79 31.57
C GLU A 825 6.55 -14.80 30.19
N GLN A 826 7.30 -15.85 29.86
CA GLN A 826 7.99 -16.00 28.58
C GLN A 826 7.11 -16.52 27.45
N MET A 827 5.92 -17.05 27.73
CA MET A 827 5.09 -17.74 26.74
C MET A 827 3.71 -17.09 26.62
N ALA A 828 3.27 -16.84 25.39
CA ALA A 828 1.90 -16.46 25.12
C ALA A 828 1.24 -17.43 24.13
N LEU A 829 -0.02 -17.75 24.40
CA LEU A 829 -0.94 -18.45 23.51
C LEU A 829 -2.02 -17.46 23.11
N LYS A 830 -2.14 -17.17 21.83
CA LYS A 830 -3.07 -16.15 21.32
C LYS A 830 -4.09 -16.77 20.37
N LEU A 831 -5.36 -16.50 20.61
CA LEU A 831 -6.48 -16.83 19.73
C LEU A 831 -7.05 -15.57 19.15
N ARG A 832 -7.25 -15.53 17.83
CA ARG A 832 -7.82 -14.40 17.10
C ARG A 832 -9.00 -14.88 16.27
N ALA A 833 -10.08 -14.10 16.26
CA ALA A 833 -11.22 -14.27 15.37
C ALA A 833 -11.58 -12.89 14.79
N GLN A 834 -11.55 -12.75 13.49
CA GLN A 834 -11.76 -11.47 12.78
C GLN A 834 -12.95 -11.58 11.84
N ASN A 835 -13.63 -10.47 11.61
CA ASN A 835 -14.87 -10.39 10.82
C ASN A 835 -15.96 -11.37 11.31
N LEU A 836 -16.19 -11.41 12.63
CA LEU A 836 -17.19 -12.31 13.23
C LEU A 836 -18.63 -12.05 12.79
N LEU A 837 -18.91 -10.89 12.20
CA LEU A 837 -20.21 -10.57 11.59
C LEU A 837 -20.38 -11.15 10.19
N ASP A 838 -19.30 -11.71 9.62
CA ASP A 838 -19.25 -12.26 8.26
C ASP A 838 -19.71 -11.24 7.20
N GLU A 839 -19.25 -9.99 7.40
CA GLU A 839 -19.61 -8.88 6.53
C GLU A 839 -18.96 -9.03 5.16
N GLN A 840 -19.67 -8.62 4.12
CA GLN A 840 -19.24 -8.67 2.73
C GLN A 840 -18.98 -7.25 2.22
N ILE A 841 -18.18 -7.11 1.17
CA ILE A 841 -18.00 -5.84 0.48
C ILE A 841 -19.10 -5.73 -0.58
N GLU A 842 -19.91 -4.67 -0.49
CA GLU A 842 -21.00 -4.40 -1.43
C GLU A 842 -20.83 -3.01 -2.03
N ILE A 843 -21.01 -2.89 -3.35
CA ILE A 843 -21.06 -1.62 -4.07
C ILE A 843 -22.41 -1.50 -4.75
N GLU A 844 -23.11 -0.40 -4.50
CA GLU A 844 -24.39 -0.10 -5.13
C GLU A 844 -24.28 1.08 -6.12
N GLN A 845 -24.95 0.98 -7.25
CA GLN A 845 -25.11 2.05 -8.21
C GLN A 845 -26.57 2.15 -8.64
N GLY A 846 -27.22 3.29 -8.36
CA GLY A 846 -28.63 3.49 -8.73
C GLY A 846 -29.63 2.53 -8.08
N GLY A 847 -29.31 1.97 -6.91
CA GLY A 847 -30.11 1.00 -6.18
C GLY A 847 -29.95 -0.44 -6.68
N VAL A 848 -28.91 -0.70 -7.47
CA VAL A 848 -28.49 -2.05 -7.89
C VAL A 848 -27.15 -2.36 -7.23
N THR A 849 -27.03 -3.51 -6.58
CA THR A 849 -25.74 -4.03 -6.11
C THR A 849 -24.94 -4.47 -7.33
N VAL A 850 -23.95 -3.63 -7.73
CA VAL A 850 -23.12 -3.85 -8.91
C VAL A 850 -21.90 -4.72 -8.61
N LEU A 851 -21.45 -4.76 -7.35
CA LEU A 851 -20.40 -5.64 -6.88
C LEU A 851 -20.73 -6.17 -5.49
N GLU A 852 -20.55 -7.47 -5.30
CA GLU A 852 -20.65 -8.16 -4.02
C GLU A 852 -19.43 -9.09 -3.89
N GLN A 853 -18.68 -9.01 -2.80
CA GLN A 853 -17.48 -9.84 -2.59
C GLN A 853 -17.43 -10.41 -1.17
N SER A 854 -17.25 -11.72 -1.08
CA SER A 854 -17.06 -12.40 0.20
C SER A 854 -15.70 -12.06 0.83
N VAL A 855 -15.67 -11.99 2.15
CA VAL A 855 -14.45 -11.76 2.95
C VAL A 855 -14.15 -12.97 3.84
N GLY A 856 -15.19 -13.55 4.44
CA GLY A 856 -15.14 -14.67 5.36
C GLY A 856 -14.63 -14.33 6.75
N ILE A 857 -14.83 -15.26 7.69
CA ILE A 857 -14.37 -15.17 9.07
C ILE A 857 -12.97 -15.78 9.16
N VAL A 858 -12.02 -15.04 9.73
CA VAL A 858 -10.63 -15.51 9.90
C VAL A 858 -10.41 -15.94 11.35
N PHE A 859 -9.87 -17.14 11.53
CA PHE A 859 -9.42 -17.65 12.82
C PHE A 859 -7.91 -17.89 12.78
N LYS A 860 -7.19 -17.43 13.82
CA LYS A 860 -5.74 -17.66 13.97
C LYS A 860 -5.40 -18.12 15.37
N PHE A 861 -4.40 -18.98 15.49
CA PHE A 861 -3.81 -19.41 16.73
C PHE A 861 -2.30 -19.25 16.67
N ASP A 862 -1.73 -18.50 17.61
CA ASP A 862 -0.30 -18.25 17.67
C ASP A 862 0.27 -18.68 19.02
N VAL A 863 1.51 -19.13 19.00
CA VAL A 863 2.33 -19.48 20.16
C VAL A 863 3.60 -18.64 20.08
N SER A 864 3.83 -17.76 21.04
CA SER A 864 5.08 -17.00 21.12
C SER A 864 5.86 -17.38 22.37
N TYR A 865 7.18 -17.34 22.27
CA TYR A 865 8.11 -17.57 23.35
C TYR A 865 9.26 -16.54 23.32
N LYS A 866 9.50 -15.90 24.48
CA LYS A 866 10.56 -14.93 24.71
C LYS A 866 11.60 -15.51 25.66
N PHE A 867 12.87 -15.57 25.23
CA PHE A 867 13.96 -16.14 25.99
C PHE A 867 14.59 -15.16 26.98
#